data_4de20ab70951d14872cd6bbc9b556b73
#
_entry.id   4de20ab70951d14872cd6bbc9b556b73
#
_cell.length_a   1.000
_cell.length_b   1.000
_cell.length_c   1.000
_cell.angle_alpha   90.00
_cell.angle_beta   90.00
_cell.angle_gamma   90.00
#
_symmetry.space_group_name_H-M   'P 1'
#
loop_
_entity.id
_entity.type
_entity.pdbx_description
1 polymer ?
#
loop_
_entity_poly.entity_id
_entity_poly.type
_entity_poly.pdbx_seq_one_letter_code
_entity_poly.pdbx_strand_id
1 'polypeptide(L)'
;MNKLITIILSCVLIALSSCSSVSHLEEDEQLFTGLKKIDYATPSNTADAEEISGHITDTKAEVEAALATAPNGALFGSSYYRTPFPYGLWIWNAYSHRSGAFAKWFTSSFGKAPVLMQNVNPALRASVAKTVLQNNGFFHGDVTYDVIEGKPQTTKTDSVLKPRTAKIQYHVNFGSLYPLDSVSYSPELKAYSERPLTKGQPFSISSLEEERQRIYKKKRDNGYYYYQPSNIVFLADTLMVPGKVQLRVWQADSLPPEAEKQWKIGSTTVQIRRQFMETLTDSLQHRFLKIKFNGAKPPIRPRIVLSDTRLRPGMLFSQEAYEESLNRLASKDVFSSVDISFTPRQDADSTGVLDMTINTVLDKPYDLTFQADVIGKTSRRVGPGVSISLTKRNAFRGGEKFSINAGANYEFQLGGQASMGNSYDFSLGTSIDFPRLIVPKFITKRRRWYTTPSTLIDVNATLTRRAGFFNRILLSAEYAYVFQPTASSIHKFSPLMLAYGRTTNKTAEYEEKMSKTAIGIIALQDELIPRMRYTYIYATPRTSSLYFTATVTQAGAITNLLSTAFTHHAWGDRGKKILGTPFSQFVKLEADIRKTWKIGSHDAFVFHFYGGIMGAYGNDNSGPFSELLYISGHNDLRAFTQRSIGPGDNHNTDRQLAYLFGGGDLKLVVNLEYRPRLFGSLYGAVFLDAGNIWYLKHDIREEYKQSFDVNTVKRDIAVNTGIGIRYDLDYFVLRLDWGIGLHVPYKTSHSGFFNIPNFKDAQCLNFSIGYPF
;
A
#
# COMPACT_ATOMS: atom_id res chain seq x y z
N MET A 1 35.82 3.10 24.87
CA MET A 1 34.45 2.77 24.48
C MET A 1 34.15 1.26 24.50
N ASN A 2 35.01 0.40 23.90
CA ASN A 2 34.77 -1.05 23.86
C ASN A 2 34.71 -1.76 25.24
N LYS A 3 35.57 -1.36 26.21
CA LYS A 3 35.54 -1.96 27.56
C LYS A 3 34.26 -1.63 28.35
N LEU A 4 33.71 -0.43 28.20
CA LEU A 4 32.46 -0.03 28.87
C LEU A 4 31.25 -0.79 28.26
N ILE A 5 31.22 -0.94 26.95
CA ILE A 5 30.19 -1.73 26.24
C ILE A 5 30.28 -3.20 26.66
N THR A 6 31.49 -3.78 26.76
CA THR A 6 31.70 -5.14 27.19
C THR A 6 31.27 -5.35 28.65
N ILE A 7 31.54 -4.41 29.55
CA ILE A 7 31.12 -4.46 30.96
C ILE A 7 29.59 -4.33 31.05
N ILE A 8 28.98 -3.41 30.32
CA ILE A 8 27.51 -3.26 30.27
C ILE A 8 26.87 -4.53 29.72
N LEU A 9 27.42 -5.09 28.63
CA LEU A 9 26.94 -6.33 28.02
C LEU A 9 27.08 -7.52 28.98
N SER A 10 28.21 -7.60 29.72
CA SER A 10 28.45 -8.64 30.73
C SER A 10 27.52 -8.48 31.95
N CYS A 11 27.29 -7.27 32.44
CA CYS A 11 26.34 -7.00 33.51
C CYS A 11 24.90 -7.32 33.09
N VAL A 12 24.52 -7.01 31.87
CA VAL A 12 23.22 -7.39 31.29
C VAL A 12 23.09 -8.90 31.15
N LEU A 13 24.13 -9.59 30.70
CA LEU A 13 24.15 -11.06 30.59
C LEU A 13 24.06 -11.75 31.97
N ILE A 14 24.75 -11.23 33.00
CA ILE A 14 24.70 -11.75 34.38
C ILE A 14 23.35 -11.47 35.01
N ALA A 15 22.76 -10.31 34.81
CA ALA A 15 21.41 -9.99 35.28
C ALA A 15 20.32 -10.85 34.60
N LEU A 16 20.56 -11.32 33.37
CA LEU A 16 19.65 -12.17 32.62
C LEU A 16 19.70 -13.65 32.99
N SER A 17 20.79 -14.13 33.62
CA SER A 17 20.94 -15.54 34.01
C SER A 17 20.16 -15.94 35.27
N SER A 18 19.63 -14.98 36.03
CA SER A 18 18.92 -15.20 37.31
C SER A 18 17.40 -15.23 37.23
N CYS A 19 16.77 -14.96 36.07
CA CYS A 19 15.32 -14.88 35.95
C CYS A 19 14.69 -16.19 35.50
N SER A 20 14.09 -16.96 36.41
CA SER A 20 13.25 -18.11 36.06
C SER A 20 11.94 -17.66 35.43
N SER A 21 11.57 -18.24 34.30
CA SER A 21 10.28 -17.98 33.64
C SER A 21 9.07 -18.47 34.39
N VAL A 22 9.27 -19.36 35.41
CA VAL A 22 8.23 -20.03 36.19
C VAL A 22 8.23 -19.67 37.66
N SER A 23 8.97 -18.64 38.08
CA SER A 23 9.20 -18.31 39.49
C SER A 23 7.96 -17.84 40.26
N HIS A 24 6.95 -17.32 39.59
CA HIS A 24 5.74 -16.73 40.20
C HIS A 24 4.45 -17.44 39.77
N LEU A 25 4.53 -18.67 39.27
CA LEU A 25 3.36 -19.49 38.98
C LEU A 25 2.84 -20.16 40.24
N GLU A 26 1.54 -20.30 40.38
CA GLU A 26 0.91 -21.13 41.42
C GLU A 26 1.21 -22.61 41.20
N GLU A 27 1.01 -23.46 42.21
CA GLU A 27 1.39 -24.88 42.12
C GLU A 27 0.64 -25.65 41.05
N ASP A 28 -0.59 -25.22 40.70
CA ASP A 28 -1.45 -25.82 39.67
C ASP A 28 -1.28 -25.20 38.28
N GLU A 29 -0.50 -24.14 38.16
CA GLU A 29 -0.36 -23.40 36.91
C GLU A 29 0.77 -23.93 36.02
N GLN A 30 0.49 -24.11 34.76
CA GLN A 30 1.47 -24.47 33.75
C GLN A 30 1.63 -23.33 32.71
N LEU A 31 2.89 -22.92 32.51
CA LEU A 31 3.23 -21.94 31.46
C LEU A 31 3.15 -22.58 30.07
N PHE A 32 2.36 -21.99 29.21
CA PHE A 32 2.32 -22.38 27.80
C PHE A 32 3.61 -21.93 27.07
N THR A 33 4.29 -22.88 26.43
CA THR A 33 5.58 -22.65 25.79
C THR A 33 5.53 -22.76 24.26
N GLY A 34 4.35 -22.88 23.68
CA GLY A 34 4.10 -22.90 22.25
C GLY A 34 3.46 -24.17 21.74
N LEU A 35 3.14 -24.16 20.46
CA LEU A 35 2.62 -25.33 19.76
C LEU A 35 3.76 -26.21 19.25
N LYS A 36 3.51 -27.50 19.14
CA LYS A 36 4.21 -28.38 18.20
C LYS A 36 3.57 -28.24 16.80
N LYS A 37 4.30 -28.70 15.78
CA LYS A 37 3.77 -28.74 14.42
C LYS A 37 2.43 -29.49 14.41
N ILE A 38 1.42 -28.87 13.79
CA ILE A 38 0.09 -29.47 13.66
C ILE A 38 0.20 -30.67 12.69
N ASP A 39 -0.35 -31.80 13.09
CA ASP A 39 -0.46 -32.98 12.24
C ASP A 39 -1.76 -32.93 11.44
N TYR A 40 -1.65 -33.04 10.13
CA TYR A 40 -2.78 -33.05 9.23
C TYR A 40 -2.94 -34.41 8.57
N ALA A 41 -4.08 -35.06 8.78
CA ALA A 41 -4.48 -36.21 7.99
C ALA A 41 -5.06 -35.74 6.64
N THR A 42 -4.65 -36.39 5.55
CA THR A 42 -5.12 -36.07 4.20
C THR A 42 -6.62 -36.36 4.06
N PRO A 43 -7.41 -35.52 3.37
CA PRO A 43 -8.81 -35.80 3.07
C PRO A 43 -8.96 -37.08 2.29
N SER A 44 -10.00 -37.86 2.58
CA SER A 44 -10.16 -39.24 2.07
C SER A 44 -10.72 -39.35 0.65
N ASN A 45 -11.22 -38.26 0.04
CA ASN A 45 -11.87 -38.29 -1.30
C ASN A 45 -11.57 -37.03 -2.14
N THR A 46 -10.30 -36.69 -2.29
CA THR A 46 -9.89 -35.58 -3.15
C THR A 46 -9.76 -36.05 -4.60
N ALA A 47 -10.66 -35.60 -5.47
CA ALA A 47 -10.42 -35.62 -6.91
C ALA A 47 -9.35 -34.54 -7.26
N ASP A 48 -8.51 -34.83 -8.26
CA ASP A 48 -7.37 -33.97 -8.68
C ASP A 48 -7.76 -32.62 -9.34
N ALA A 49 -8.80 -31.95 -8.87
CA ALA A 49 -9.20 -30.66 -9.38
C ALA A 49 -8.44 -29.54 -8.63
N GLU A 50 -7.84 -28.64 -9.37
CA GLU A 50 -7.06 -27.48 -8.86
C GLU A 50 -7.88 -26.62 -7.88
N GLU A 51 -9.19 -26.47 -8.13
CA GLU A 51 -10.14 -25.75 -7.29
C GLU A 51 -10.32 -26.42 -5.90
N ILE A 52 -10.35 -27.74 -5.85
CA ILE A 52 -10.44 -28.51 -4.58
C ILE A 52 -9.14 -28.39 -3.79
N SER A 53 -8.00 -28.44 -4.46
CA SER A 53 -6.68 -28.24 -3.84
C SER A 53 -6.54 -26.85 -3.22
N GLY A 54 -7.02 -25.82 -3.93
CA GLY A 54 -7.08 -24.45 -3.42
C GLY A 54 -7.95 -24.34 -2.17
N HIS A 55 -9.15 -24.90 -2.21
CA HIS A 55 -10.09 -24.87 -1.08
C HIS A 55 -9.53 -25.58 0.18
N ILE A 56 -8.86 -26.74 0.01
CA ILE A 56 -8.18 -27.43 1.12
C ILE A 56 -7.08 -26.55 1.72
N THR A 57 -6.31 -25.89 0.87
CA THR A 57 -5.22 -25.00 1.30
C THR A 57 -5.75 -23.82 2.10
N ASP A 58 -6.83 -23.19 1.64
CA ASP A 58 -7.45 -22.06 2.32
C ASP A 58 -8.08 -22.51 3.65
N THR A 59 -8.79 -23.63 3.68
CA THR A 59 -9.34 -24.21 4.91
C THR A 59 -8.24 -24.53 5.93
N LYS A 60 -7.11 -25.09 5.46
CA LYS A 60 -5.95 -25.36 6.33
C LYS A 60 -5.41 -24.09 6.96
N ALA A 61 -5.33 -23.00 6.21
CA ALA A 61 -4.90 -21.71 6.74
C ALA A 61 -5.86 -21.13 7.80
N GLU A 62 -7.17 -21.27 7.60
CA GLU A 62 -8.19 -20.88 8.57
C GLU A 62 -8.13 -21.70 9.85
N VAL A 63 -7.95 -23.02 9.74
CA VAL A 63 -7.77 -23.93 10.89
C VAL A 63 -6.49 -23.56 11.65
N GLU A 64 -5.39 -23.32 10.96
CA GLU A 64 -4.12 -22.90 11.58
C GLU A 64 -4.28 -21.56 12.31
N ALA A 65 -5.01 -20.62 11.74
CA ALA A 65 -5.31 -19.33 12.38
C ALA A 65 -6.18 -19.51 13.63
N ALA A 66 -7.18 -20.40 13.63
CA ALA A 66 -8.03 -20.70 14.79
C ALA A 66 -7.23 -21.34 15.93
N LEU A 67 -6.27 -22.19 15.62
CA LEU A 67 -5.41 -22.87 16.60
C LEU A 67 -4.22 -22.01 17.08
N ALA A 68 -3.86 -20.97 16.35
CA ALA A 68 -2.70 -20.14 16.63
C ALA A 68 -2.77 -19.49 18.02
N THR A 69 -1.70 -19.65 18.79
CA THR A 69 -1.52 -18.98 20.09
C THR A 69 -0.05 -18.72 20.33
N ALA A 70 0.30 -17.45 20.48
CA ALA A 70 1.68 -17.05 20.71
C ALA A 70 2.06 -17.21 22.20
N PRO A 71 3.14 -17.95 22.53
CA PRO A 71 3.66 -18.06 23.89
C PRO A 71 4.39 -16.78 24.31
N ASN A 72 4.71 -16.66 25.60
CA ASN A 72 5.61 -15.62 26.07
C ASN A 72 6.98 -15.73 25.38
N GLY A 73 7.47 -14.62 24.84
CA GLY A 73 8.71 -14.58 24.07
C GLY A 73 8.59 -15.18 22.66
N ALA A 74 7.36 -15.27 22.12
CA ALA A 74 7.12 -15.70 20.74
C ALA A 74 8.03 -14.92 19.76
N LEU A 75 8.73 -15.65 18.91
CA LEU A 75 9.61 -15.06 17.92
C LEU A 75 8.75 -14.57 16.74
N PHE A 76 8.72 -13.27 16.51
CA PHE A 76 7.91 -12.63 15.46
C PHE A 76 6.42 -13.06 15.45
N GLY A 77 5.83 -13.22 16.65
CA GLY A 77 4.42 -13.64 16.78
C GLY A 77 4.16 -15.13 16.51
N SER A 78 5.18 -15.94 16.32
CA SER A 78 5.02 -17.38 16.04
C SER A 78 4.41 -18.13 17.19
N SER A 79 3.45 -19.02 16.89
CA SER A 79 2.94 -19.99 17.88
C SER A 79 3.90 -21.17 18.13
N TYR A 80 4.87 -21.40 17.25
CA TYR A 80 5.79 -22.55 17.30
C TYR A 80 7.16 -22.22 17.86
N TYR A 81 7.64 -21.00 17.62
CA TYR A 81 9.00 -20.58 17.96
C TYR A 81 8.99 -19.45 18.99
N ARG A 82 9.83 -19.59 20.00
CA ARG A 82 10.03 -18.55 21.02
C ARG A 82 11.52 -18.27 21.22
N THR A 83 11.84 -17.08 21.69
CA THR A 83 13.20 -16.72 22.12
C THR A 83 13.54 -17.49 23.40
N PRO A 84 14.82 -17.88 23.58
CA PRO A 84 15.27 -18.45 24.88
C PRO A 84 15.14 -17.44 26.02
N PHE A 85 15.01 -16.16 25.72
CA PHE A 85 14.97 -15.03 26.66
C PHE A 85 13.62 -14.28 26.54
N PRO A 86 12.55 -14.70 27.23
CA PRO A 86 11.24 -14.02 27.19
C PRO A 86 11.26 -12.74 28.06
N TYR A 87 11.91 -11.69 27.62
CA TYR A 87 12.12 -10.43 28.35
C TYR A 87 10.83 -9.87 28.97
N GLY A 88 9.74 -9.84 28.22
CA GLY A 88 8.46 -9.34 28.72
C GLY A 88 7.95 -10.12 29.94
N LEU A 89 8.08 -11.45 29.95
CA LEU A 89 7.71 -12.28 31.07
C LEU A 89 8.67 -12.07 32.28
N TRP A 90 9.97 -11.93 32.03
CA TRP A 90 10.92 -11.64 33.07
C TRP A 90 10.70 -10.28 33.74
N ILE A 91 10.37 -9.25 32.93
CA ILE A 91 10.00 -7.94 33.47
C ILE A 91 8.71 -8.04 34.29
N TRP A 92 7.72 -8.78 33.82
CA TRP A 92 6.51 -9.03 34.55
C TRP A 92 6.82 -9.70 35.93
N ASN A 93 7.54 -10.80 35.91
CA ASN A 93 7.90 -11.53 37.14
C ASN A 93 8.70 -10.65 38.11
N ALA A 94 9.57 -9.77 37.65
CA ALA A 94 10.42 -8.92 38.48
C ALA A 94 9.69 -7.71 39.08
N TYR A 95 8.69 -7.16 38.39
CA TYR A 95 8.12 -5.85 38.72
C TYR A 95 6.61 -5.84 38.97
N SER A 96 5.83 -6.87 38.57
CA SER A 96 4.36 -6.87 38.69
C SER A 96 3.89 -6.78 40.18
N HIS A 97 4.66 -7.32 41.10
CA HIS A 97 4.35 -7.32 42.54
C HIS A 97 4.85 -6.05 43.26
N ARG A 98 5.50 -5.11 42.56
CA ARG A 98 6.04 -3.89 43.17
C ARG A 98 5.05 -2.72 43.03
N SER A 99 4.83 -1.97 44.11
CA SER A 99 3.83 -0.90 44.17
C SER A 99 4.29 0.49 43.61
N GLY A 100 5.59 0.64 43.32
CA GLY A 100 6.17 1.94 42.89
C GLY A 100 5.69 2.39 41.52
N ALA A 101 5.55 3.70 41.30
CA ALA A 101 5.11 4.30 39.98
C ALA A 101 5.97 3.85 38.81
N PHE A 102 7.30 3.79 39.00
CA PHE A 102 8.23 3.28 37.99
C PHE A 102 7.98 1.82 37.65
N ALA A 103 7.78 0.96 38.69
CA ALA A 103 7.54 -0.45 38.49
C ALA A 103 6.21 -0.66 37.70
N LYS A 104 5.16 0.05 38.06
CA LYS A 104 3.88 0.01 37.35
C LYS A 104 4.03 0.43 35.91
N TRP A 105 4.68 1.58 35.65
CA TRP A 105 4.94 2.06 34.29
C TRP A 105 5.79 1.07 33.50
N PHE A 106 6.88 0.55 34.09
CA PHE A 106 7.78 -0.38 33.42
C PHE A 106 7.10 -1.72 33.10
N THR A 107 6.28 -2.22 34.01
CA THR A 107 5.49 -3.44 33.80
C THR A 107 4.39 -3.22 32.72
N SER A 108 3.69 -2.10 32.75
CA SER A 108 2.65 -1.82 31.75
C SER A 108 3.20 -1.57 30.35
N SER A 109 4.43 -1.00 30.25
CA SER A 109 5.05 -0.69 28.97
C SER A 109 5.80 -1.86 28.34
N PHE A 110 6.47 -2.70 29.15
CA PHE A 110 7.40 -3.73 28.67
C PHE A 110 7.11 -5.12 29.23
N GLY A 111 6.35 -5.24 30.33
CA GLY A 111 5.98 -6.51 30.93
C GLY A 111 4.88 -7.23 30.15
N LYS A 112 4.96 -8.56 30.08
CA LYS A 112 3.90 -9.43 29.53
C LYS A 112 3.56 -10.49 30.54
N ALA A 113 2.30 -10.54 30.96
CA ALA A 113 1.80 -11.57 31.87
C ALA A 113 2.07 -12.99 31.33
N PRO A 114 2.21 -14.00 32.23
CA PRO A 114 2.40 -15.38 31.81
C PRO A 114 1.18 -15.87 31.01
N VAL A 115 1.43 -16.50 29.87
CA VAL A 115 0.41 -17.20 29.11
C VAL A 115 0.27 -18.59 29.70
N LEU A 116 -0.78 -18.77 30.51
CA LEU A 116 -1.06 -20.03 31.19
C LEU A 116 -1.81 -21.00 30.28
N MET A 117 -1.62 -22.30 30.49
CA MET A 117 -2.31 -23.35 29.75
C MET A 117 -3.84 -23.24 29.87
N GLN A 118 -4.33 -22.85 31.04
CA GLN A 118 -5.75 -22.62 31.31
C GLN A 118 -6.33 -21.49 30.42
N ASN A 119 -5.55 -20.42 30.21
CA ASN A 119 -5.98 -19.30 29.40
C ASN A 119 -5.95 -19.62 27.89
N VAL A 120 -5.10 -20.53 27.45
CA VAL A 120 -5.05 -21.01 26.08
C VAL A 120 -6.31 -21.79 25.68
N ASN A 121 -6.85 -22.56 26.66
CA ASN A 121 -8.03 -23.41 26.49
C ASN A 121 -7.98 -24.27 25.22
N PRO A 122 -7.15 -25.30 25.14
CA PRO A 122 -6.95 -26.11 23.94
C PRO A 122 -8.24 -26.75 23.42
N ALA A 123 -9.14 -27.15 24.34
CA ALA A 123 -10.42 -27.77 24.00
C ALA A 123 -11.33 -26.81 23.23
N LEU A 124 -11.43 -25.56 23.68
CA LEU A 124 -12.21 -24.54 22.98
C LEU A 124 -11.64 -24.27 21.58
N ARG A 125 -10.31 -24.14 21.48
CA ARG A 125 -9.65 -23.92 20.17
C ARG A 125 -9.84 -25.07 19.21
N ALA A 126 -9.73 -26.32 19.70
CA ALA A 126 -10.02 -27.51 18.90
C ALA A 126 -11.49 -27.53 18.43
N SER A 127 -12.43 -27.15 19.28
CA SER A 127 -13.85 -27.02 18.91
C SER A 127 -14.09 -25.93 17.86
N VAL A 128 -13.44 -24.77 18.00
CA VAL A 128 -13.51 -23.70 16.99
C VAL A 128 -12.93 -24.17 15.65
N ALA A 129 -11.76 -24.83 15.67
CA ALA A 129 -11.13 -25.35 14.45
C ALA A 129 -11.98 -26.44 13.79
N LYS A 130 -12.66 -27.29 14.58
CA LYS A 130 -13.64 -28.26 14.07
C LYS A 130 -14.82 -27.55 13.38
N THR A 131 -15.33 -26.47 13.96
CA THR A 131 -16.37 -25.65 13.33
C THR A 131 -15.88 -25.04 12.01
N VAL A 132 -14.64 -24.60 11.93
CA VAL A 132 -14.03 -24.13 10.68
C VAL A 132 -14.04 -25.23 9.62
N LEU A 133 -13.65 -26.45 9.95
CA LEU A 133 -13.73 -27.59 9.02
C LEU A 133 -15.15 -27.81 8.52
N GLN A 134 -16.14 -27.84 9.42
CA GLN A 134 -17.55 -28.04 9.07
C GLN A 134 -18.09 -26.90 8.18
N ASN A 135 -17.73 -25.68 8.47
CA ASN A 135 -18.10 -24.49 7.68
C ASN A 135 -17.54 -24.54 6.24
N ASN A 136 -16.46 -25.26 6.04
CA ASN A 136 -15.81 -25.46 4.74
C ASN A 136 -16.13 -26.82 4.08
N GLY A 137 -17.19 -27.48 4.50
CA GLY A 137 -17.71 -28.71 3.87
C GLY A 137 -17.04 -30.00 4.32
N PHE A 138 -16.21 -29.97 5.35
CA PHE A 138 -15.64 -31.15 6.00
C PHE A 138 -16.46 -31.54 7.22
N PHE A 139 -17.72 -31.98 7.03
CA PHE A 139 -18.68 -32.19 8.11
C PHE A 139 -18.25 -33.24 9.13
N HIS A 140 -17.48 -34.24 8.72
CA HIS A 140 -16.90 -35.28 9.59
C HIS A 140 -15.47 -34.96 10.01
N GLY A 141 -15.01 -33.73 9.76
CA GLY A 141 -13.72 -33.26 10.23
C GLY A 141 -13.66 -33.23 11.76
N ASP A 142 -12.50 -33.59 12.31
CA ASP A 142 -12.29 -33.61 13.75
C ASP A 142 -10.92 -33.05 14.11
N VAL A 143 -10.85 -32.41 15.28
CA VAL A 143 -9.63 -31.79 15.79
C VAL A 143 -9.42 -32.23 17.23
N THR A 144 -8.35 -32.99 17.45
CA THR A 144 -7.93 -33.44 18.78
C THR A 144 -6.63 -32.75 19.19
N TYR A 145 -6.28 -32.82 20.44
CA TYR A 145 -5.05 -32.24 20.96
C TYR A 145 -4.43 -33.09 22.08
N ASP A 146 -3.11 -33.03 22.15
CA ASP A 146 -2.32 -33.58 23.23
C ASP A 146 -1.56 -32.48 23.97
N VAL A 147 -1.57 -32.52 25.29
CA VAL A 147 -0.76 -31.66 26.15
C VAL A 147 0.56 -32.34 26.42
N ILE A 148 1.64 -31.78 25.94
CA ILE A 148 2.98 -32.34 26.09
C ILE A 148 3.68 -31.60 27.22
N GLU A 149 3.77 -32.23 28.35
CA GLU A 149 4.43 -31.69 29.53
C GLU A 149 5.94 -31.53 29.33
N GLY A 150 6.49 -30.49 29.92
CA GLY A 150 7.93 -30.24 29.96
C GLY A 150 8.65 -31.20 30.89
N LYS A 151 9.96 -31.02 31.04
CA LYS A 151 10.75 -31.82 31.96
C LYS A 151 10.34 -31.53 33.42
N PRO A 152 10.14 -32.57 34.27
CA PRO A 152 9.88 -32.37 35.69
C PRO A 152 11.09 -31.68 36.33
N GLN A 153 10.84 -30.79 37.28
CA GLN A 153 11.90 -30.19 38.10
C GLN A 153 12.09 -31.03 39.35
N THR A 154 13.32 -31.43 39.63
CA THR A 154 13.69 -32.08 40.90
C THR A 154 14.12 -31.04 41.91
N THR A 155 13.52 -31.08 43.08
CA THR A 155 14.01 -30.27 44.22
C THR A 155 15.24 -30.89 44.86
N LYS A 156 16.01 -30.12 45.64
CA LYS A 156 17.16 -30.59 46.41
C LYS A 156 16.84 -31.71 47.42
N THR A 157 15.56 -31.98 47.62
CA THR A 157 15.01 -33.02 48.55
C THR A 157 14.43 -34.22 47.80
N ASP A 158 14.86 -34.52 46.57
CA ASP A 158 14.42 -35.68 45.75
C ASP A 158 12.91 -35.83 45.53
N SER A 159 12.09 -34.83 45.80
CA SER A 159 10.70 -34.83 45.40
C SER A 159 10.54 -34.34 43.97
N VAL A 160 9.91 -35.15 43.09
CA VAL A 160 9.60 -34.84 41.73
C VAL A 160 8.39 -33.90 41.69
N LEU A 161 8.62 -32.63 41.34
CA LEU A 161 7.54 -31.67 41.15
C LEU A 161 6.88 -31.84 39.79
N LYS A 162 5.57 -31.57 39.70
CA LYS A 162 4.84 -31.54 38.42
C LYS A 162 5.53 -30.60 37.42
N PRO A 163 5.54 -30.94 36.12
CA PRO A 163 6.10 -30.08 35.09
C PRO A 163 5.36 -28.72 35.04
N ARG A 164 6.11 -27.61 35.18
CA ARG A 164 5.56 -26.24 35.18
C ARG A 164 5.44 -25.63 33.81
N THR A 165 5.81 -26.35 32.75
CA THR A 165 5.73 -25.89 31.36
C THR A 165 5.08 -26.95 30.52
N ALA A 166 4.26 -26.52 29.52
CA ALA A 166 3.66 -27.45 28.59
C ALA A 166 3.58 -26.86 27.16
N LYS A 167 3.49 -27.78 26.21
CA LYS A 167 3.20 -27.47 24.79
C LYS A 167 1.91 -28.18 24.40
N ILE A 168 1.30 -27.71 23.31
CA ILE A 168 0.12 -28.35 22.71
C ILE A 168 0.51 -28.87 21.33
N GLN A 169 0.09 -30.09 21.03
CA GLN A 169 0.08 -30.65 19.68
C GLN A 169 -1.37 -30.88 19.24
N TYR A 170 -1.74 -30.29 18.11
CA TYR A 170 -3.06 -30.53 17.52
C TYR A 170 -2.96 -31.54 16.40
N HIS A 171 -3.98 -32.40 16.30
CA HIS A 171 -4.16 -33.38 15.24
C HIS A 171 -5.46 -33.04 14.51
N VAL A 172 -5.35 -32.70 13.24
CA VAL A 172 -6.46 -32.26 12.39
C VAL A 172 -6.75 -33.35 11.38
N ASN A 173 -7.94 -33.93 11.46
CA ASN A 173 -8.45 -34.86 10.48
C ASN A 173 -9.54 -34.15 9.65
N PHE A 174 -9.31 -33.96 8.37
CA PHE A 174 -10.29 -33.31 7.50
C PHE A 174 -11.53 -34.19 7.26
N GLY A 175 -11.38 -35.52 7.25
CA GLY A 175 -12.45 -36.41 6.78
C GLY A 175 -12.68 -36.26 5.28
N SER A 176 -13.95 -36.37 4.85
CA SER A 176 -14.34 -36.23 3.45
C SER A 176 -14.88 -34.85 3.15
N LEU A 177 -14.50 -34.28 1.99
CA LEU A 177 -15.08 -33.06 1.47
C LEU A 177 -16.44 -33.33 0.84
N TYR A 178 -17.41 -32.48 1.11
CA TYR A 178 -18.76 -32.51 0.57
C TYR A 178 -18.95 -31.44 -0.49
N PRO A 179 -18.90 -31.76 -1.80
CA PRO A 179 -19.24 -30.84 -2.87
C PRO A 179 -20.76 -30.71 -3.04
N LEU A 180 -21.19 -29.60 -3.66
CA LEU A 180 -22.58 -29.39 -4.05
C LEU A 180 -22.98 -30.39 -5.17
N ASP A 181 -24.03 -31.17 -4.95
CA ASP A 181 -24.60 -32.08 -5.99
C ASP A 181 -25.63 -31.35 -6.86
N SER A 182 -26.51 -30.58 -6.21
CA SER A 182 -27.52 -29.76 -6.89
C SER A 182 -27.78 -28.49 -6.13
N VAL A 183 -28.07 -27.43 -6.88
CA VAL A 183 -28.47 -26.13 -6.30
C VAL A 183 -29.79 -25.70 -6.96
N SER A 184 -30.83 -25.50 -6.17
CA SER A 184 -32.12 -25.00 -6.62
C SER A 184 -32.45 -23.66 -5.97
N TYR A 185 -33.01 -22.74 -6.75
CA TYR A 185 -33.44 -21.41 -6.30
C TYR A 185 -34.95 -21.33 -6.36
N SER A 186 -35.57 -20.69 -5.36
CA SER A 186 -36.97 -20.33 -5.48
C SER A 186 -37.20 -19.37 -6.66
N PRO A 187 -38.41 -19.43 -7.31
CA PRO A 187 -38.69 -18.56 -8.47
C PRO A 187 -38.43 -17.06 -8.19
N GLU A 188 -38.73 -16.61 -6.97
CA GLU A 188 -38.61 -15.21 -6.50
C GLU A 188 -37.15 -14.77 -6.38
N LEU A 189 -36.21 -15.71 -6.14
CA LEU A 189 -34.78 -15.41 -5.97
C LEU A 189 -33.97 -15.68 -7.23
N LYS A 190 -34.43 -16.59 -8.08
CA LYS A 190 -33.70 -16.99 -9.29
C LYS A 190 -33.36 -15.82 -10.22
N ALA A 191 -34.28 -14.86 -10.35
CA ALA A 191 -34.08 -13.67 -11.17
C ALA A 191 -33.00 -12.70 -10.64
N TYR A 192 -32.62 -12.85 -9.37
CA TYR A 192 -31.65 -11.98 -8.69
C TYR A 192 -30.26 -12.61 -8.49
N SER A 193 -30.11 -13.92 -8.87
CA SER A 193 -28.84 -14.62 -8.81
C SER A 193 -28.09 -14.51 -10.14
N GLU A 194 -27.13 -13.58 -10.22
CA GLU A 194 -26.33 -13.37 -11.46
C GLU A 194 -25.20 -14.38 -11.64
N ARG A 195 -24.70 -14.95 -10.56
CA ARG A 195 -23.64 -15.96 -10.54
C ARG A 195 -24.03 -17.06 -9.55
N PRO A 196 -24.96 -17.92 -9.94
CA PRO A 196 -25.46 -18.95 -9.04
C PRO A 196 -24.34 -19.91 -8.62
N LEU A 197 -24.48 -20.45 -7.42
CA LEU A 197 -23.68 -21.57 -6.96
C LEU A 197 -23.84 -22.74 -7.94
N THR A 198 -22.75 -23.43 -8.25
CA THR A 198 -22.73 -24.46 -9.28
C THR A 198 -22.50 -25.87 -8.69
N LYS A 199 -22.97 -26.88 -9.40
CA LYS A 199 -22.71 -28.29 -9.07
C LYS A 199 -21.21 -28.58 -9.13
N GLY A 200 -20.69 -29.36 -8.16
CA GLY A 200 -19.28 -29.72 -8.03
C GLY A 200 -18.44 -28.77 -7.20
N GLN A 201 -18.93 -27.57 -6.96
CA GLN A 201 -18.26 -26.59 -6.10
C GLN A 201 -18.20 -27.11 -4.66
N PRO A 202 -17.07 -26.95 -3.92
CA PRO A 202 -17.00 -27.26 -2.50
C PRO A 202 -18.09 -26.51 -1.69
N PHE A 203 -18.71 -27.19 -0.74
CA PHE A 203 -19.58 -26.51 0.20
C PHE A 203 -18.77 -25.57 1.08
N SER A 204 -19.21 -24.33 1.21
CA SER A 204 -18.60 -23.36 2.10
C SER A 204 -19.63 -22.34 2.56
N ILE A 205 -19.70 -22.10 3.88
CA ILE A 205 -20.61 -21.08 4.45
C ILE A 205 -20.26 -19.69 3.94
N SER A 206 -18.98 -19.39 3.70
CA SER A 206 -18.57 -18.11 3.14
C SER A 206 -19.14 -17.89 1.73
N SER A 207 -19.14 -18.93 0.88
CA SER A 207 -19.75 -18.85 -0.45
C SER A 207 -21.28 -18.70 -0.40
N LEU A 208 -21.93 -19.32 0.58
CA LEU A 208 -23.38 -19.14 0.81
C LEU A 208 -23.67 -17.71 1.26
N GLU A 209 -22.86 -17.15 2.17
CA GLU A 209 -23.04 -15.79 2.63
C GLU A 209 -22.77 -14.76 1.53
N GLU A 210 -21.77 -14.98 0.68
CA GLU A 210 -21.53 -14.15 -0.51
C GLU A 210 -22.74 -14.16 -1.47
N GLU A 211 -23.35 -15.34 -1.70
CA GLU A 211 -24.55 -15.45 -2.50
C GLU A 211 -25.74 -14.74 -1.86
N ARG A 212 -25.92 -14.92 -0.54
CA ARG A 212 -26.95 -14.20 0.24
C ARG A 212 -26.81 -12.69 0.07
N GLN A 213 -25.62 -12.16 0.27
CA GLN A 213 -25.34 -10.73 0.15
C GLN A 213 -25.57 -10.22 -1.29
N ARG A 214 -25.25 -11.03 -2.29
CA ARG A 214 -25.46 -10.71 -3.70
C ARG A 214 -26.96 -10.59 -4.04
N ILE A 215 -27.74 -11.61 -3.67
CA ILE A 215 -29.19 -11.59 -3.88
C ILE A 215 -29.84 -10.45 -3.08
N TYR A 216 -29.47 -10.27 -1.81
CA TYR A 216 -29.92 -9.18 -0.96
C TYR A 216 -29.67 -7.82 -1.61
N LYS A 217 -28.44 -7.55 -2.03
CA LYS A 217 -28.06 -6.30 -2.68
C LYS A 217 -28.87 -6.07 -3.95
N LYS A 218 -29.04 -7.11 -4.77
CA LYS A 218 -29.79 -7.03 -6.02
C LYS A 218 -31.30 -6.79 -5.78
N LYS A 219 -31.88 -7.44 -4.80
CA LYS A 219 -33.26 -7.16 -4.36
C LYS A 219 -33.44 -5.69 -3.96
N ARG A 220 -32.53 -5.16 -3.14
CA ARG A 220 -32.56 -3.76 -2.73
C ARG A 220 -32.28 -2.79 -3.88
N ASP A 221 -31.49 -3.15 -4.86
CA ASP A 221 -31.27 -2.35 -6.07
C ASP A 221 -32.55 -2.23 -6.92
N ASN A 222 -33.47 -3.15 -6.77
CA ASN A 222 -34.78 -3.15 -7.42
C ASN A 222 -35.92 -2.56 -6.57
N GLY A 223 -35.59 -1.80 -5.52
CA GLY A 223 -36.57 -1.05 -4.74
C GLY A 223 -37.05 -1.71 -3.47
N TYR A 224 -36.66 -2.93 -3.13
CA TYR A 224 -37.10 -3.63 -1.92
C TYR A 224 -36.32 -3.16 -0.68
N TYR A 225 -36.62 -1.96 -0.20
CA TYR A 225 -35.84 -1.28 0.86
C TYR A 225 -35.78 -2.08 2.18
N TYR A 226 -36.88 -2.68 2.62
CA TYR A 226 -36.93 -3.42 3.87
C TYR A 226 -36.55 -4.90 3.74
N TYR A 227 -36.19 -5.34 2.55
CA TYR A 227 -35.65 -6.70 2.36
C TYR A 227 -34.34 -6.86 3.13
N GLN A 228 -34.18 -7.98 3.87
CA GLN A 228 -33.02 -8.24 4.72
C GLN A 228 -32.31 -9.54 4.33
N PRO A 229 -31.02 -9.74 4.65
CA PRO A 229 -30.31 -10.99 4.38
C PRO A 229 -31.00 -12.20 5.04
N SER A 230 -31.59 -12.05 6.21
CA SER A 230 -32.36 -13.09 6.91
C SER A 230 -33.60 -13.62 6.15
N ASN A 231 -34.05 -12.86 5.15
CA ASN A 231 -35.15 -13.30 4.26
C ASN A 231 -34.72 -14.37 3.24
N ILE A 232 -33.41 -14.67 3.17
CA ILE A 232 -32.84 -15.70 2.29
C ILE A 232 -32.39 -16.84 3.16
N VAL A 233 -33.00 -18.00 2.97
CA VAL A 233 -32.75 -19.22 3.75
C VAL A 233 -32.03 -20.25 2.86
N PHE A 234 -31.00 -20.85 3.40
CA PHE A 234 -30.31 -21.98 2.78
C PHE A 234 -30.71 -23.27 3.50
N LEU A 235 -31.26 -24.21 2.74
CA LEU A 235 -31.56 -25.55 3.21
C LEU A 235 -30.59 -26.53 2.55
N ALA A 236 -29.75 -27.12 3.35
CA ALA A 236 -28.72 -28.07 2.91
C ALA A 236 -29.09 -29.47 3.37
N ASP A 237 -29.21 -30.41 2.43
CA ASP A 237 -29.44 -31.83 2.68
C ASP A 237 -28.17 -32.60 2.37
N THR A 238 -27.66 -33.31 3.37
CA THR A 238 -26.44 -34.16 3.28
C THR A 238 -26.75 -35.64 3.34
N LEU A 239 -28.04 -36.03 3.46
CA LEU A 239 -28.47 -37.41 3.66
C LEU A 239 -28.91 -38.08 2.37
N MET A 240 -29.57 -37.35 1.46
CA MET A 240 -30.13 -37.92 0.22
C MET A 240 -29.08 -38.46 -0.73
N VAL A 241 -27.91 -37.79 -0.79
CA VAL A 241 -26.77 -38.23 -1.63
C VAL A 241 -25.53 -38.37 -0.75
N PRO A 242 -25.05 -39.59 -0.51
CA PRO A 242 -23.90 -39.78 0.36
C PRO A 242 -22.66 -39.01 -0.13
N GLY A 243 -22.04 -38.25 0.78
CA GLY A 243 -20.81 -37.48 0.50
C GLY A 243 -21.00 -36.21 -0.34
N LYS A 244 -22.24 -35.74 -0.54
CA LYS A 244 -22.56 -34.52 -1.30
C LYS A 244 -23.66 -33.75 -0.61
N VAL A 245 -23.80 -32.45 -1.00
CA VAL A 245 -24.82 -31.54 -0.47
C VAL A 245 -25.82 -31.17 -1.56
N GLN A 246 -27.11 -31.40 -1.31
CA GLN A 246 -28.18 -30.80 -2.10
C GLN A 246 -28.60 -29.47 -1.44
N LEU A 247 -28.50 -28.39 -2.17
CA LEU A 247 -28.72 -27.04 -1.65
C LEU A 247 -30.00 -26.42 -2.25
N ARG A 248 -30.87 -25.89 -1.37
CA ARG A 248 -32.02 -25.09 -1.77
C ARG A 248 -31.84 -23.69 -1.24
N VAL A 249 -31.88 -22.70 -2.13
CA VAL A 249 -31.85 -21.26 -1.81
C VAL A 249 -33.28 -20.75 -1.89
N TRP A 250 -33.85 -20.47 -0.76
CA TRP A 250 -35.30 -20.21 -0.64
C TRP A 250 -35.58 -18.85 -0.01
N GLN A 251 -36.67 -18.24 -0.39
CA GLN A 251 -37.18 -17.07 0.32
C GLN A 251 -37.92 -17.53 1.59
N ALA A 252 -37.74 -16.84 2.70
CA ALA A 252 -38.46 -17.16 3.95
C ALA A 252 -40.00 -17.16 3.75
N ASP A 253 -40.68 -18.12 4.37
CA ASP A 253 -42.09 -18.37 4.14
C ASP A 253 -43.03 -17.20 4.57
N SER A 254 -42.59 -16.38 5.51
CA SER A 254 -43.33 -15.15 5.90
C SER A 254 -42.40 -13.93 5.87
N LEU A 255 -42.65 -13.04 4.94
CA LEU A 255 -42.03 -11.75 4.87
C LEU A 255 -42.89 -10.66 5.49
N PRO A 256 -42.29 -9.65 6.16
CA PRO A 256 -43.05 -8.45 6.50
C PRO A 256 -43.63 -7.83 5.21
N PRO A 257 -44.89 -7.37 5.22
CA PRO A 257 -45.51 -6.78 4.02
C PRO A 257 -44.73 -5.61 3.42
N GLU A 258 -43.94 -4.92 4.23
CA GLU A 258 -43.07 -3.83 3.82
C GLU A 258 -41.84 -4.32 3.02
N ALA A 259 -41.38 -5.57 3.26
CA ALA A 259 -40.26 -6.20 2.53
C ALA A 259 -40.69 -6.73 1.15
N GLU A 260 -41.98 -6.93 0.93
CA GLU A 260 -42.56 -7.34 -0.35
C GLU A 260 -42.86 -6.16 -1.28
N LYS A 261 -42.87 -4.94 -0.74
CA LYS A 261 -43.17 -3.73 -1.50
C LYS A 261 -41.92 -3.13 -2.10
N GLN A 262 -42.04 -2.57 -3.29
CA GLN A 262 -41.07 -1.66 -3.86
C GLN A 262 -41.26 -0.24 -3.32
N TRP A 263 -40.17 0.44 -3.03
CA TRP A 263 -40.14 1.76 -2.45
C TRP A 263 -39.51 2.76 -3.41
N LYS A 264 -40.17 3.90 -3.61
CA LYS A 264 -39.66 5.03 -4.42
C LYS A 264 -39.15 6.14 -3.49
N ILE A 265 -38.20 6.90 -3.97
CA ILE A 265 -37.71 8.09 -3.26
C ILE A 265 -38.71 9.21 -3.38
N GLY A 266 -39.10 9.75 -2.25
CA GLY A 266 -39.97 10.94 -2.11
C GLY A 266 -39.18 12.25 -2.10
N SER A 267 -39.44 13.08 -1.10
CA SER A 267 -38.70 14.34 -0.90
C SER A 267 -37.30 14.09 -0.39
N THR A 268 -36.36 14.99 -0.74
CA THR A 268 -35.00 14.92 -0.25
C THR A 268 -34.63 16.16 0.53
N THR A 269 -34.32 15.98 1.82
CA THR A 269 -33.87 17.03 2.73
C THR A 269 -32.41 16.86 3.06
N VAL A 270 -31.61 17.91 2.99
CA VAL A 270 -30.18 17.94 3.37
C VAL A 270 -30.05 18.83 4.59
N GLN A 271 -29.46 18.31 5.64
CA GLN A 271 -29.19 19.05 6.87
C GLN A 271 -27.69 19.25 7.01
N ILE A 272 -27.24 20.50 7.01
CA ILE A 272 -25.84 20.85 7.13
C ILE A 272 -25.60 21.52 8.47
N ARG A 273 -24.98 20.78 9.39
CA ARG A 273 -24.65 21.22 10.75
C ARG A 273 -23.16 21.51 10.91
N ARG A 274 -22.82 22.44 11.80
CA ARG A 274 -21.44 22.67 12.24
C ARG A 274 -21.09 21.81 13.45
N GLN A 275 -22.10 21.50 14.29
CA GLN A 275 -21.97 20.63 15.45
C GLN A 275 -23.14 19.63 15.46
N PHE A 276 -22.94 18.48 16.07
CA PHE A 276 -23.88 17.36 15.99
C PHE A 276 -25.30 17.70 16.43
N MET A 277 -25.45 18.50 17.48
CA MET A 277 -26.79 18.88 18.07
C MET A 277 -27.27 20.28 17.66
N GLU A 278 -26.69 20.86 16.62
CA GLU A 278 -27.06 22.19 16.16
C GLU A 278 -28.50 22.22 15.59
N THR A 279 -29.35 23.12 16.10
CA THR A 279 -30.67 23.38 15.53
C THR A 279 -30.55 24.24 14.28
N LEU A 280 -31.28 23.87 13.23
CA LEU A 280 -31.20 24.53 11.93
C LEU A 280 -32.40 25.47 11.75
N THR A 281 -32.13 26.76 11.54
CA THR A 281 -33.15 27.83 11.44
C THR A 281 -33.49 28.22 10.01
N ASP A 282 -32.53 28.11 9.11
CA ASP A 282 -32.66 28.58 7.73
C ASP A 282 -32.86 27.41 6.76
N SER A 283 -33.51 27.67 5.65
CA SER A 283 -33.71 26.69 4.60
C SER A 283 -33.62 27.29 3.20
N LEU A 284 -33.12 26.53 2.24
CA LEU A 284 -33.06 26.90 0.83
C LEU A 284 -33.55 25.74 -0.03
N GLN A 285 -34.47 26.03 -0.95
CA GLN A 285 -34.83 25.07 -1.99
C GLN A 285 -33.91 25.19 -3.19
N HIS A 286 -33.24 24.09 -3.58
CA HIS A 286 -32.44 24.04 -4.77
C HIS A 286 -32.77 22.79 -5.59
N ARG A 287 -33.50 22.97 -6.70
CA ARG A 287 -34.06 21.87 -7.49
C ARG A 287 -34.95 20.98 -6.60
N PHE A 288 -34.64 19.68 -6.48
CA PHE A 288 -35.35 18.73 -5.63
C PHE A 288 -34.85 18.67 -4.17
N LEU A 289 -33.74 19.36 -3.85
CA LEU A 289 -33.15 19.36 -2.51
C LEU A 289 -33.68 20.49 -1.66
N LYS A 290 -34.23 20.17 -0.47
CA LYS A 290 -34.49 21.14 0.59
C LYS A 290 -33.32 21.15 1.55
N ILE A 291 -32.52 22.23 1.56
CA ILE A 291 -31.28 22.31 2.34
C ILE A 291 -31.56 23.14 3.59
N LYS A 292 -31.36 22.54 4.75
CA LYS A 292 -31.49 23.20 6.06
C LYS A 292 -30.10 23.52 6.60
N PHE A 293 -29.89 24.72 7.11
CA PHE A 293 -28.60 25.22 7.60
C PHE A 293 -28.79 26.39 8.56
N ASN A 294 -27.70 26.95 9.10
CA ASN A 294 -27.72 28.20 9.89
C ASN A 294 -26.93 29.28 9.19
N GLY A 295 -27.49 30.50 9.09
CA GLY A 295 -26.83 31.71 8.58
C GLY A 295 -27.37 32.15 7.23
N ALA A 296 -26.88 33.31 6.74
CA ALA A 296 -27.40 33.94 5.51
C ALA A 296 -27.17 33.12 4.21
N LYS A 297 -26.24 32.18 4.22
CA LYS A 297 -25.93 31.34 3.04
C LYS A 297 -25.47 29.96 3.51
N PRO A 298 -25.87 28.86 2.79
CA PRO A 298 -25.45 27.52 3.15
C PRO A 298 -23.90 27.42 3.13
N PRO A 299 -23.31 26.73 4.12
CA PRO A 299 -21.84 26.60 4.24
C PRO A 299 -21.19 25.94 3.02
N ILE A 300 -21.95 25.10 2.32
CA ILE A 300 -21.50 24.41 1.09
C ILE A 300 -22.46 24.80 -0.03
N ARG A 301 -21.93 24.95 -1.24
CA ARG A 301 -22.76 25.24 -2.43
C ARG A 301 -23.69 24.06 -2.70
N PRO A 302 -25.01 24.27 -2.86
CA PRO A 302 -26.00 23.20 -3.08
C PRO A 302 -25.67 22.25 -4.23
N ARG A 303 -25.02 22.76 -5.27
CA ARG A 303 -24.58 21.98 -6.43
C ARG A 303 -23.64 20.82 -6.06
N ILE A 304 -22.84 20.96 -5.02
CA ILE A 304 -21.88 19.92 -4.59
C ILE A 304 -22.65 18.71 -4.05
N VAL A 305 -23.62 18.93 -3.16
CA VAL A 305 -24.45 17.85 -2.64
C VAL A 305 -25.30 17.23 -3.76
N LEU A 306 -25.88 18.08 -4.63
CA LEU A 306 -26.69 17.63 -5.78
C LEU A 306 -25.91 16.72 -6.75
N SER A 307 -24.63 16.99 -6.99
CA SER A 307 -23.79 16.19 -7.90
C SER A 307 -23.48 14.82 -7.38
N ASP A 308 -23.45 14.65 -6.05
CA ASP A 308 -23.05 13.41 -5.40
C ASP A 308 -24.24 12.58 -4.89
N THR A 309 -25.44 13.16 -4.86
CA THR A 309 -26.68 12.44 -4.57
C THR A 309 -27.18 11.72 -5.82
N ARG A 310 -27.19 10.39 -5.80
CA ARG A 310 -27.63 9.53 -6.90
C ARG A 310 -29.12 9.23 -6.85
N LEU A 311 -29.64 9.05 -5.65
CA LEU A 311 -31.07 8.84 -5.42
C LEU A 311 -31.83 10.15 -5.68
N ARG A 312 -32.84 10.08 -6.54
CA ARG A 312 -33.66 11.24 -6.91
C ARG A 312 -35.12 10.95 -6.71
N PRO A 313 -35.95 11.95 -6.41
CA PRO A 313 -37.38 11.78 -6.28
C PRO A 313 -38.01 11.06 -7.48
N GLY A 314 -38.89 10.11 -7.21
CA GLY A 314 -39.54 9.26 -8.20
C GLY A 314 -38.77 8.02 -8.66
N MET A 315 -37.47 7.90 -8.34
CA MET A 315 -36.70 6.68 -8.61
C MET A 315 -37.04 5.61 -7.58
N LEU A 316 -36.97 4.33 -8.00
CA LEU A 316 -36.92 3.22 -7.07
C LEU A 316 -35.69 3.32 -6.17
N PHE A 317 -35.83 2.90 -4.93
CA PHE A 317 -34.66 2.76 -4.05
C PHE A 317 -33.63 1.81 -4.69
N SER A 318 -32.36 2.14 -4.59
CA SER A 318 -31.24 1.28 -4.99
C SER A 318 -30.16 1.34 -3.94
N GLN A 319 -29.74 0.18 -3.46
CA GLN A 319 -28.64 0.03 -2.50
C GLN A 319 -27.32 0.57 -3.08
N GLU A 320 -27.06 0.28 -4.36
CA GLU A 320 -25.87 0.78 -5.07
C GLU A 320 -25.88 2.31 -5.12
N ALA A 321 -27.00 2.93 -5.50
CA ALA A 321 -27.13 4.37 -5.57
C ALA A 321 -27.04 5.04 -4.17
N TYR A 322 -27.53 4.37 -3.12
CA TYR A 322 -27.40 4.79 -1.74
C TYR A 322 -25.93 4.77 -1.31
N GLU A 323 -25.25 3.62 -1.46
CA GLU A 323 -23.83 3.45 -1.12
C GLU A 323 -22.93 4.42 -1.91
N GLU A 324 -23.18 4.59 -3.21
CA GLU A 324 -22.46 5.56 -4.03
C GLU A 324 -22.65 7.00 -3.52
N SER A 325 -23.88 7.37 -3.17
CA SER A 325 -24.18 8.71 -2.62
C SER A 325 -23.49 8.94 -1.28
N LEU A 326 -23.59 7.96 -0.37
CA LEU A 326 -22.95 8.02 0.95
C LEU A 326 -21.43 8.12 0.82
N ASN A 327 -20.81 7.22 0.05
CA ASN A 327 -19.36 7.19 -0.14
C ASN A 327 -18.82 8.48 -0.79
N ARG A 328 -19.52 9.03 -1.78
CA ARG A 328 -19.13 10.28 -2.44
C ARG A 328 -19.23 11.49 -1.52
N LEU A 329 -20.24 11.55 -0.69
CA LEU A 329 -20.39 12.63 0.28
C LEU A 329 -19.38 12.47 1.43
N ALA A 330 -19.22 11.26 1.96
CA ALA A 330 -18.29 10.96 3.04
C ALA A 330 -16.81 11.12 2.62
N SER A 331 -16.47 10.85 1.35
CA SER A 331 -15.12 11.06 0.83
C SER A 331 -14.71 12.53 0.68
N LYS A 332 -15.64 13.46 0.89
CA LYS A 332 -15.31 14.89 0.92
C LYS A 332 -14.80 15.28 2.29
N ASP A 333 -13.57 15.72 2.36
CA ASP A 333 -12.92 16.15 3.61
C ASP A 333 -13.56 17.39 4.26
N VAL A 334 -14.66 17.85 3.75
CA VAL A 334 -15.45 18.94 4.33
C VAL A 334 -16.42 18.45 5.39
N PHE A 335 -16.76 17.15 5.39
CA PHE A 335 -17.66 16.54 6.34
C PHE A 335 -16.91 15.64 7.32
N SER A 336 -17.15 15.82 8.61
CA SER A 336 -16.71 14.89 9.65
C SER A 336 -17.63 13.67 9.77
N SER A 337 -18.92 13.85 9.40
CA SER A 337 -19.91 12.79 9.41
C SER A 337 -20.95 13.03 8.32
N VAL A 338 -21.35 11.95 7.67
CA VAL A 338 -22.46 11.90 6.71
C VAL A 338 -23.30 10.67 7.03
N ASP A 339 -24.60 10.89 7.17
CA ASP A 339 -25.60 9.84 7.33
C ASP A 339 -26.77 10.09 6.39
N ILE A 340 -27.35 9.03 5.82
CA ILE A 340 -28.53 9.11 4.98
C ILE A 340 -29.60 8.21 5.57
N SER A 341 -30.64 8.83 6.10
CA SER A 341 -31.81 8.18 6.71
C SER A 341 -33.04 8.29 5.82
N PHE A 342 -33.91 7.30 5.93
CA PHE A 342 -35.18 7.22 5.17
C PHE A 342 -36.34 7.12 6.12
N THR A 343 -37.38 7.91 5.85
CA THR A 343 -38.63 7.89 6.61
C THR A 343 -39.76 7.48 5.67
N PRO A 344 -40.49 6.39 5.98
CA PRO A 344 -41.62 5.98 5.15
C PRO A 344 -42.75 7.01 5.23
N ARG A 345 -43.33 7.31 4.08
CA ARG A 345 -44.58 8.11 3.99
C ARG A 345 -45.72 7.16 3.75
N GLN A 346 -46.75 7.31 4.52
CA GLN A 346 -48.04 6.59 4.30
C GLN A 346 -48.80 7.24 3.14
N ASP A 347 -48.59 6.74 1.93
CA ASP A 347 -49.40 7.09 0.77
C ASP A 347 -50.39 5.94 0.46
N ALA A 348 -51.55 6.26 -0.13
CA ALA A 348 -52.65 5.32 -0.40
C ALA A 348 -52.35 4.30 -1.52
N ASP A 349 -51.22 4.45 -2.23
CA ASP A 349 -50.83 3.58 -3.34
C ASP A 349 -50.07 2.34 -2.90
N SER A 350 -50.11 1.29 -3.73
CA SER A 350 -49.39 0.01 -3.53
C SER A 350 -47.87 0.11 -3.53
N THR A 351 -47.28 1.20 -4.05
CA THR A 351 -45.85 1.52 -3.98
C THR A 351 -45.58 2.43 -2.79
N GLY A 352 -44.68 1.99 -1.88
CA GLY A 352 -44.25 2.80 -0.75
C GLY A 352 -43.37 3.99 -1.18
N VAL A 353 -43.43 5.09 -0.42
CA VAL A 353 -42.62 6.29 -0.65
C VAL A 353 -41.68 6.50 0.55
N LEU A 354 -40.38 6.72 0.28
CA LEU A 354 -39.36 7.01 1.27
C LEU A 354 -38.88 8.46 1.15
N ASP A 355 -39.13 9.27 2.17
CA ASP A 355 -38.52 10.59 2.27
C ASP A 355 -37.10 10.46 2.77
N MET A 356 -36.13 10.98 2.00
CA MET A 356 -34.71 10.87 2.27
C MET A 356 -34.20 12.09 3.00
N THR A 357 -33.48 11.88 4.10
CA THR A 357 -32.78 12.94 4.84
C THR A 357 -31.29 12.66 4.85
N ILE A 358 -30.49 13.57 4.28
CA ILE A 358 -29.03 13.54 4.30
C ILE A 358 -28.56 14.42 5.45
N ASN A 359 -28.06 13.80 6.52
CA ASN A 359 -27.52 14.48 7.69
C ASN A 359 -26.00 14.64 7.51
N THR A 360 -25.51 15.87 7.56
CA THR A 360 -24.08 16.13 7.46
C THR A 360 -23.60 17.03 8.60
N VAL A 361 -22.42 16.73 9.11
CA VAL A 361 -21.70 17.57 10.07
C VAL A 361 -20.41 18.03 9.42
N LEU A 362 -20.15 19.33 9.44
CA LEU A 362 -18.92 19.90 8.87
C LEU A 362 -17.72 19.54 9.75
N ASP A 363 -16.60 19.26 9.11
CA ASP A 363 -15.32 19.12 9.79
C ASP A 363 -14.71 20.50 10.14
N LYS A 364 -13.69 20.50 10.98
CA LYS A 364 -12.94 21.70 11.36
C LYS A 364 -12.43 22.39 10.10
N PRO A 365 -12.62 23.70 9.96
CA PRO A 365 -12.27 24.43 8.75
C PRO A 365 -10.76 24.55 8.52
N TYR A 366 -9.97 24.48 9.58
CA TYR A 366 -8.51 24.56 9.52
C TYR A 366 -7.87 23.33 10.13
N ASP A 367 -6.81 22.87 9.49
CA ASP A 367 -5.95 21.80 9.95
C ASP A 367 -4.50 22.30 9.91
N LEU A 368 -3.82 22.20 11.05
CA LEU A 368 -2.41 22.55 11.18
C LEU A 368 -1.63 21.27 11.51
N THR A 369 -0.75 20.89 10.59
CA THR A 369 0.13 19.73 10.76
C THR A 369 1.56 20.22 10.94
N PHE A 370 2.21 19.76 12.00
CA PHE A 370 3.63 19.91 12.23
C PHE A 370 4.30 18.54 12.09
N GLN A 371 5.36 18.45 11.29
CA GLN A 371 6.11 17.23 11.08
C GLN A 371 7.59 17.50 11.32
N ALA A 372 8.24 16.60 12.05
CA ALA A 372 9.68 16.59 12.23
C ALA A 372 10.24 15.25 11.75
N ASP A 373 11.24 15.29 10.89
CA ASP A 373 11.85 14.13 10.25
C ASP A 373 13.35 14.08 10.51
N VAL A 374 13.92 12.88 10.39
CA VAL A 374 15.34 12.69 10.19
C VAL A 374 15.54 12.00 8.84
N ILE A 375 16.20 12.68 7.93
CA ILE A 375 16.42 12.21 6.57
C ILE A 375 17.81 11.59 6.49
N GLY A 376 17.89 10.31 6.11
CA GLY A 376 19.14 9.61 5.80
C GLY A 376 19.21 9.27 4.33
N LYS A 377 20.30 9.64 3.64
CA LYS A 377 20.52 9.32 2.22
C LYS A 377 21.66 8.32 2.04
N THR A 378 21.57 7.48 1.01
CA THR A 378 22.63 6.53 0.64
C THR A 378 23.95 7.20 0.31
N SER A 379 23.93 8.50 -0.03
CA SER A 379 25.10 9.35 -0.20
C SER A 379 25.82 9.70 1.12
N ARG A 380 25.51 9.01 2.23
CA ARG A 380 26.00 9.28 3.59
C ARG A 380 25.65 10.69 4.11
N ARG A 381 24.54 11.22 3.67
CA ARG A 381 23.98 12.46 4.20
C ARG A 381 22.86 12.11 5.16
N VAL A 382 22.88 12.80 6.28
CA VAL A 382 21.82 12.67 7.28
C VAL A 382 21.52 14.06 7.84
N GLY A 383 20.29 14.30 8.24
CA GLY A 383 19.95 15.55 8.90
C GLY A 383 18.48 15.67 9.27
N PRO A 384 18.18 16.62 10.15
CA PRO A 384 16.81 16.90 10.55
C PRO A 384 16.06 17.67 9.47
N GLY A 385 14.76 17.37 9.36
CA GLY A 385 13.78 18.13 8.58
C GLY A 385 12.61 18.55 9.46
N VAL A 386 12.06 19.71 9.17
CA VAL A 386 10.82 20.20 9.79
C VAL A 386 9.91 20.74 8.72
N SER A 387 8.62 20.48 8.83
CA SER A 387 7.62 21.06 7.95
C SER A 387 6.35 21.43 8.71
N ILE A 388 5.71 22.49 8.24
CA ILE A 388 4.44 22.99 8.74
C ILE A 388 3.49 23.08 7.55
N SER A 389 2.30 22.52 7.69
CA SER A 389 1.23 22.57 6.70
C SER A 389 -0.02 23.16 7.33
N LEU A 390 -0.52 24.24 6.76
CA LEU A 390 -1.81 24.83 7.10
C LEU A 390 -2.80 24.56 5.98
N THR A 391 -3.84 23.78 6.26
CA THR A 391 -4.90 23.46 5.31
C THR A 391 -6.21 24.11 5.71
N LYS A 392 -6.82 24.86 4.80
CA LYS A 392 -8.19 25.36 4.92
C LYS A 392 -9.12 24.49 4.10
N ARG A 393 -9.98 23.74 4.77
CA ARG A 393 -11.06 22.95 4.15
C ARG A 393 -12.20 23.87 3.72
N ASN A 394 -12.83 23.51 2.59
CA ASN A 394 -13.96 24.25 2.03
C ASN A 394 -13.66 25.74 1.77
N ALA A 395 -12.50 26.03 1.22
CA ALA A 395 -11.96 27.40 1.10
C ALA A 395 -12.92 28.36 0.37
N PHE A 396 -13.61 27.88 -0.66
CA PHE A 396 -14.54 28.65 -1.51
C PHE A 396 -15.99 28.13 -1.47
N ARG A 397 -16.38 27.38 -0.43
CA ARG A 397 -17.69 26.78 -0.24
C ARG A 397 -18.04 25.69 -1.28
N GLY A 398 -17.08 25.15 -1.98
CA GLY A 398 -17.24 24.07 -2.95
C GLY A 398 -16.54 22.78 -2.57
N GLY A 399 -16.13 22.65 -1.30
CA GLY A 399 -15.38 21.50 -0.79
C GLY A 399 -13.89 21.55 -1.17
N GLU A 400 -13.42 22.70 -1.66
CA GLU A 400 -12.01 22.87 -2.05
C GLU A 400 -11.09 22.86 -0.82
N LYS A 401 -9.92 22.24 -0.96
CA LYS A 401 -8.82 22.32 0.00
C LYS A 401 -7.80 23.34 -0.50
N PHE A 402 -7.47 24.28 0.34
CA PHE A 402 -6.37 25.21 0.12
C PHE A 402 -5.30 24.96 1.16
N SER A 403 -4.08 24.61 0.75
CA SER A 403 -3.00 24.29 1.66
C SER A 403 -1.79 25.19 1.39
N ILE A 404 -1.12 25.59 2.46
CA ILE A 404 0.18 26.26 2.44
C ILE A 404 1.13 25.37 3.23
N ASN A 405 2.26 25.01 2.62
CA ASN A 405 3.28 24.16 3.20
C ASN A 405 4.60 24.93 3.25
N ALA A 406 5.27 24.93 4.39
CA ALA A 406 6.61 25.45 4.54
C ALA A 406 7.50 24.36 5.14
N GLY A 407 8.69 24.16 4.59
CA GLY A 407 9.63 23.16 5.06
C GLY A 407 11.06 23.68 5.10
N ALA A 408 11.84 23.14 6.02
CA ALA A 408 13.26 23.39 6.14
C ALA A 408 13.99 22.09 6.47
N ASN A 409 15.00 21.75 5.68
CA ASN A 409 15.84 20.57 5.88
C ASN A 409 17.31 21.01 6.00
N TYR A 410 18.03 20.36 6.89
CA TYR A 410 19.47 20.49 7.00
C TYR A 410 20.12 19.13 6.84
N GLU A 411 21.08 19.02 5.95
CA GLU A 411 21.80 17.78 5.71
C GLU A 411 23.30 17.99 5.93
N PHE A 412 23.90 17.13 6.73
CA PHE A 412 25.35 17.05 6.90
C PHE A 412 25.89 15.70 6.42
N GLN A 413 27.13 15.68 5.99
CA GLN A 413 27.76 14.47 5.47
C GLN A 413 28.46 13.71 6.60
N LEU A 414 28.18 12.40 6.71
CA LEU A 414 28.84 11.50 7.64
C LEU A 414 30.09 10.88 6.99
N GLY A 415 31.27 11.42 7.35
CA GLY A 415 32.59 10.86 6.97
C GLY A 415 32.96 11.01 5.50
N GLY A 416 34.28 11.13 5.22
CA GLY A 416 34.86 11.18 3.87
C GLY A 416 35.77 12.37 3.66
N GLN A 417 36.84 12.18 2.85
CA GLN A 417 37.89 13.19 2.61
C GLN A 417 37.49 14.36 1.69
N ALA A 418 36.36 14.28 1.00
CA ALA A 418 35.87 15.38 0.19
C ALA A 418 34.41 15.63 0.55
N SER A 419 34.21 16.51 1.51
CA SER A 419 32.85 16.93 1.87
C SER A 419 32.24 17.73 0.72
N MET A 420 31.18 17.19 0.11
CA MET A 420 30.33 17.99 -0.77
C MET A 420 29.47 18.98 0.05
N GLY A 421 30.02 19.67 1.04
CA GLY A 421 29.40 20.67 1.88
C GLY A 421 28.07 20.27 2.55
N ASN A 422 27.68 20.94 3.60
CA ASN A 422 26.35 20.83 4.19
C ASN A 422 25.32 21.44 3.25
N SER A 423 24.10 20.90 3.24
CA SER A 423 22.99 21.42 2.44
C SER A 423 21.88 21.97 3.33
N TYR A 424 21.34 23.09 2.94
CA TYR A 424 20.13 23.67 3.52
C TYR A 424 19.08 23.76 2.42
N ASP A 425 17.90 23.17 2.67
CA ASP A 425 16.78 23.27 1.76
C ASP A 425 15.64 23.99 2.45
N PHE A 426 15.13 25.04 1.82
CA PHE A 426 13.91 25.73 2.24
C PHE A 426 12.86 25.56 1.16
N SER A 427 11.67 25.13 1.53
CA SER A 427 10.55 24.98 0.61
C SER A 427 9.33 25.77 1.07
N LEU A 428 8.65 26.37 0.11
CA LEU A 428 7.36 27.02 0.30
C LEU A 428 6.45 26.57 -0.84
N GLY A 429 5.32 25.97 -0.48
CA GLY A 429 4.35 25.46 -1.43
C GLY A 429 2.94 25.94 -1.11
N THR A 430 2.13 26.04 -2.15
CA THR A 430 0.68 26.25 -2.03
C THR A 430 -0.04 25.33 -2.99
N SER A 431 -1.12 24.71 -2.52
CA SER A 431 -1.93 23.83 -3.34
C SER A 431 -3.42 24.09 -3.17
N ILE A 432 -4.16 23.93 -4.25
CA ILE A 432 -5.63 23.97 -4.24
C ILE A 432 -6.13 22.67 -4.89
N ASP A 433 -6.91 21.90 -4.14
CA ASP A 433 -7.60 20.73 -4.65
C ASP A 433 -9.11 21.03 -4.78
N PHE A 434 -9.61 20.97 -5.99
CA PHE A 434 -11.04 21.11 -6.30
C PHE A 434 -11.65 19.71 -6.45
N PRO A 435 -12.65 19.31 -5.62
CA PRO A 435 -13.29 17.99 -5.74
C PRO A 435 -14.23 17.93 -6.95
N ARG A 436 -13.75 18.34 -8.11
CA ARG A 436 -14.45 18.33 -9.43
C ARG A 436 -13.46 18.60 -10.54
N LEU A 437 -13.81 18.19 -11.77
CA LEU A 437 -13.05 18.61 -12.95
C LEU A 437 -13.42 20.07 -13.32
N ILE A 438 -12.42 20.93 -13.43
CA ILE A 438 -12.55 22.29 -13.94
C ILE A 438 -12.24 22.25 -15.44
N VAL A 439 -13.20 21.76 -16.22
CA VAL A 439 -13.10 21.62 -17.68
C VAL A 439 -14.38 22.14 -18.33
N PRO A 440 -14.38 22.45 -19.63
CA PRO A 440 -15.58 22.81 -20.37
C PRO A 440 -16.67 21.72 -20.23
N LYS A 441 -17.92 22.15 -20.09
CA LYS A 441 -19.07 21.27 -19.77
C LYS A 441 -19.29 20.16 -20.81
N PHE A 442 -18.86 20.33 -22.07
CA PHE A 442 -19.01 19.31 -23.10
C PHE A 442 -18.14 18.06 -22.84
N ILE A 443 -17.02 18.20 -22.09
CA ILE A 443 -16.12 17.09 -21.75
C ILE A 443 -16.71 16.23 -20.63
N THR A 444 -17.47 16.81 -19.72
CA THR A 444 -18.01 16.13 -18.52
C THR A 444 -19.42 15.57 -18.71
N LYS A 445 -20.09 15.88 -19.83
CA LYS A 445 -21.44 15.39 -20.08
C LYS A 445 -21.49 13.86 -20.14
N ARG A 446 -22.32 13.25 -19.23
CA ARG A 446 -22.68 11.82 -19.18
C ARG A 446 -21.59 10.82 -18.74
N ARG A 447 -20.46 11.23 -18.15
CA ARG A 447 -19.50 10.26 -17.60
C ARG A 447 -19.80 9.98 -16.15
N ARG A 448 -19.92 8.69 -15.81
CA ARG A 448 -19.91 8.21 -14.42
C ARG A 448 -18.47 7.98 -14.01
N TRP A 449 -18.11 8.42 -12.81
CA TRP A 449 -16.82 8.21 -12.20
C TRP A 449 -17.00 7.33 -10.96
N TYR A 450 -16.09 6.39 -10.74
CA TYR A 450 -16.13 5.54 -9.54
C TYR A 450 -15.90 6.37 -8.26
N THR A 451 -14.93 7.28 -8.28
CA THR A 451 -14.70 8.26 -7.20
C THR A 451 -14.99 9.68 -7.69
N THR A 452 -15.09 10.63 -6.76
CA THR A 452 -15.19 12.05 -7.12
C THR A 452 -13.90 12.49 -7.83
N PRO A 453 -13.98 12.94 -9.09
CA PRO A 453 -12.79 13.43 -9.79
C PRO A 453 -12.32 14.75 -9.21
N SER A 454 -11.02 15.03 -9.31
CA SER A 454 -10.44 16.26 -8.78
C SER A 454 -9.61 17.04 -9.81
N THR A 455 -9.42 18.34 -9.53
CA THR A 455 -8.49 19.21 -10.22
C THR A 455 -7.54 19.79 -9.20
N LEU A 456 -6.25 19.51 -9.38
CA LEU A 456 -5.17 19.97 -8.51
C LEU A 456 -4.44 21.13 -9.17
N ILE A 457 -4.19 22.19 -8.41
CA ILE A 457 -3.26 23.27 -8.73
C ILE A 457 -2.22 23.31 -7.63
N ASP A 458 -0.97 23.15 -7.97
CA ASP A 458 0.15 23.12 -7.05
C ASP A 458 1.25 24.07 -7.53
N VAL A 459 1.79 24.87 -6.62
CA VAL A 459 2.91 25.78 -6.90
C VAL A 459 3.89 25.67 -5.75
N ASN A 460 5.15 25.36 -6.04
CA ASN A 460 6.21 25.19 -5.07
C ASN A 460 7.45 25.99 -5.44
N ALA A 461 8.11 26.55 -4.45
CA ALA A 461 9.42 27.15 -4.54
C ALA A 461 10.36 26.44 -3.57
N THR A 462 11.51 25.99 -4.03
CA THR A 462 12.55 25.39 -3.20
C THR A 462 13.86 26.13 -3.40
N LEU A 463 14.47 26.56 -2.31
CA LEU A 463 15.81 27.13 -2.28
C LEU A 463 16.75 26.10 -1.65
N THR A 464 17.66 25.57 -2.45
CA THR A 464 18.75 24.70 -1.99
C THR A 464 20.04 25.50 -1.92
N ARG A 465 20.66 25.54 -0.75
CA ARG A 465 22.02 26.10 -0.57
C ARG A 465 22.97 24.98 -0.21
N ARG A 466 23.93 24.72 -1.06
CA ARG A 466 25.00 23.79 -0.79
C ARG A 466 26.28 24.57 -0.49
N ALA A 467 26.67 24.57 0.78
CA ALA A 467 27.80 25.36 1.24
C ALA A 467 29.11 24.98 0.49
N GLY A 468 29.80 25.95 -0.05
CA GLY A 468 31.04 25.77 -0.83
C GLY A 468 30.83 25.32 -2.29
N PHE A 469 29.60 25.20 -2.78
CA PHE A 469 29.34 24.73 -4.14
C PHE A 469 28.41 25.63 -4.95
N PHE A 470 27.16 25.77 -4.54
CA PHE A 470 26.14 26.55 -5.29
C PHE A 470 24.90 26.90 -4.45
N ASN A 471 24.10 27.83 -4.95
CA ASN A 471 22.73 28.03 -4.58
C ASN A 471 21.83 27.66 -5.76
N ARG A 472 20.72 26.95 -5.53
CA ARG A 472 19.73 26.58 -6.55
C ARG A 472 18.33 27.03 -6.12
N ILE A 473 17.64 27.71 -6.99
CA ILE A 473 16.22 28.03 -6.85
C ILE A 473 15.48 27.12 -7.84
N LEU A 474 14.49 26.38 -7.35
CA LEU A 474 13.59 25.58 -8.16
C LEU A 474 12.17 26.07 -7.94
N LEU A 475 11.54 26.56 -8.99
CA LEU A 475 10.13 26.90 -9.03
C LEU A 475 9.39 25.82 -9.81
N SER A 476 8.29 25.31 -9.27
CA SER A 476 7.46 24.33 -9.96
C SER A 476 5.98 24.71 -9.86
N ALA A 477 5.25 24.45 -10.93
CA ALA A 477 3.79 24.60 -10.97
C ALA A 477 3.19 23.40 -11.70
N GLU A 478 2.12 22.85 -11.15
CA GLU A 478 1.36 21.77 -11.77
C GLU A 478 -0.13 22.12 -11.78
N TYR A 479 -0.77 21.86 -12.91
CA TYR A 479 -2.21 21.83 -13.07
C TYR A 479 -2.61 20.44 -13.52
N ALA A 480 -3.36 19.68 -12.70
CA ALA A 480 -3.63 18.28 -12.95
C ALA A 480 -5.11 17.93 -12.78
N TYR A 481 -5.58 16.98 -13.58
CA TYR A 481 -6.85 16.30 -13.44
C TYR A 481 -6.62 14.88 -12.96
N VAL A 482 -7.33 14.48 -11.91
CA VAL A 482 -7.33 13.10 -11.41
C VAL A 482 -8.75 12.57 -11.50
N PHE A 483 -8.93 11.41 -12.13
CA PHE A 483 -10.23 10.79 -12.26
C PHE A 483 -10.11 9.26 -12.30
N GLN A 484 -11.14 8.60 -11.76
CA GLN A 484 -11.20 7.15 -11.63
C GLN A 484 -12.50 6.63 -12.25
N PRO A 485 -12.45 6.08 -13.47
CA PRO A 485 -13.64 5.54 -14.16
C PRO A 485 -14.14 4.23 -13.54
N THR A 486 -13.22 3.37 -13.07
CA THR A 486 -13.50 2.05 -12.50
C THR A 486 -12.78 1.86 -11.17
N ALA A 487 -13.16 0.87 -10.39
CA ALA A 487 -12.49 0.54 -9.12
C ALA A 487 -10.98 0.25 -9.28
N SER A 488 -10.57 -0.22 -10.46
CA SER A 488 -9.19 -0.66 -10.73
C SER A 488 -8.34 0.33 -11.52
N SER A 489 -8.91 1.43 -12.06
CA SER A 489 -8.17 2.34 -12.95
C SER A 489 -8.19 3.77 -12.47
N ILE A 490 -7.01 4.38 -12.32
CA ILE A 490 -6.84 5.79 -11.99
C ILE A 490 -6.10 6.47 -13.13
N HIS A 491 -6.56 7.66 -13.50
CA HIS A 491 -5.95 8.49 -14.53
C HIS A 491 -5.55 9.83 -13.91
N LYS A 492 -4.29 10.23 -14.12
CA LYS A 492 -3.81 11.57 -13.82
C LYS A 492 -3.36 12.23 -15.11
N PHE A 493 -3.99 13.31 -15.50
CA PHE A 493 -3.61 14.11 -16.66
C PHE A 493 -3.21 15.50 -16.21
N SER A 494 -1.95 15.85 -16.42
CA SER A 494 -1.38 17.18 -16.11
C SER A 494 -1.09 17.90 -17.43
N PRO A 495 -2.03 18.71 -17.96
CA PRO A 495 -1.84 19.45 -19.22
C PRO A 495 -0.77 20.54 -19.10
N LEU A 496 -0.48 20.98 -17.89
CA LEU A 496 0.55 21.98 -17.64
C LEU A 496 1.34 21.62 -16.39
N MET A 497 2.61 21.35 -16.57
CA MET A 497 3.63 21.27 -15.53
C MET A 497 4.80 22.14 -15.94
N LEU A 498 5.22 23.02 -15.07
CA LEU A 498 6.37 23.88 -15.28
C LEU A 498 7.40 23.61 -14.20
N ALA A 499 8.65 23.41 -14.59
CA ALA A 499 9.77 23.45 -13.66
C ALA A 499 10.81 24.45 -14.19
N TYR A 500 11.19 25.40 -13.34
CA TYR A 500 12.23 26.37 -13.60
C TYR A 500 13.29 26.25 -12.52
N GLY A 501 14.49 25.83 -12.91
CA GLY A 501 15.64 25.68 -12.04
C GLY A 501 16.75 26.65 -12.42
N ARG A 502 17.21 27.45 -11.47
CA ARG A 502 18.34 28.37 -11.67
C ARG A 502 19.41 28.12 -10.63
N THR A 503 20.65 27.93 -11.08
CA THR A 503 21.79 27.70 -10.22
C THR A 503 22.70 28.92 -10.24
N THR A 504 22.92 29.49 -9.04
CA THR A 504 23.70 30.72 -8.84
C THR A 504 24.83 30.45 -7.85
N ASN A 505 25.78 31.40 -7.76
CA ASN A 505 26.92 31.37 -6.81
C ASN A 505 27.70 30.05 -6.92
N LYS A 506 27.96 29.62 -8.17
CA LYS A 506 28.80 28.44 -8.45
C LYS A 506 30.24 28.75 -8.10
N THR A 507 30.91 27.86 -7.35
CA THR A 507 32.33 28.04 -7.06
C THR A 507 33.18 27.52 -8.22
N ALA A 508 34.39 28.08 -8.40
CA ALA A 508 35.30 27.67 -9.46
C ALA A 508 35.64 26.16 -9.38
N GLU A 509 35.82 25.62 -8.16
CA GLU A 509 36.05 24.19 -7.93
C GLU A 509 34.86 23.31 -8.40
N TYR A 510 33.65 23.79 -8.15
CA TYR A 510 32.43 23.08 -8.59
C TYR A 510 32.32 23.11 -10.13
N GLU A 511 32.54 24.28 -10.74
CA GLU A 511 32.51 24.43 -12.20
C GLU A 511 33.59 23.57 -12.88
N GLU A 512 34.80 23.55 -12.34
CA GLU A 512 35.88 22.71 -12.87
C GLU A 512 35.56 21.20 -12.80
N LYS A 513 35.04 20.74 -11.66
CA LYS A 513 34.63 19.33 -11.51
C LYS A 513 33.51 18.94 -12.46
N MET A 514 32.51 19.81 -12.61
CA MET A 514 31.35 19.55 -13.43
C MET A 514 31.63 19.68 -14.92
N SER A 515 32.52 20.58 -15.35
CA SER A 515 32.87 20.78 -16.75
C SER A 515 33.66 19.63 -17.38
N LYS A 516 34.27 18.75 -16.57
CA LYS A 516 35.02 17.59 -17.04
C LYS A 516 34.15 16.50 -17.68
N THR A 517 32.83 16.60 -17.53
CA THR A 517 31.91 15.56 -18.03
C THR A 517 30.70 16.17 -18.69
N ALA A 518 30.13 15.45 -19.64
CA ALA A 518 28.96 15.88 -20.38
C ALA A 518 27.73 16.11 -19.48
N ILE A 519 27.46 15.18 -18.58
CA ILE A 519 26.32 15.28 -17.64
C ILE A 519 26.57 16.43 -16.65
N GLY A 520 27.80 16.65 -16.24
CA GLY A 520 28.15 17.77 -15.37
C GLY A 520 27.85 19.10 -16.04
N ILE A 521 28.17 19.25 -17.32
CA ILE A 521 27.85 20.46 -18.09
C ILE A 521 26.32 20.67 -18.14
N ILE A 522 25.53 19.61 -18.39
CA ILE A 522 24.06 19.66 -18.40
C ILE A 522 23.52 20.03 -17.02
N ALA A 523 24.07 19.47 -15.95
CA ALA A 523 23.66 19.76 -14.58
C ALA A 523 23.97 21.18 -14.10
N LEU A 524 24.96 21.87 -14.76
CA LEU A 524 25.29 23.27 -14.52
C LEU A 524 24.31 24.26 -15.16
N GLN A 525 23.55 23.83 -16.16
CA GLN A 525 22.64 24.71 -16.91
C GLN A 525 21.39 25.04 -16.08
N ASP A 526 20.86 26.23 -16.32
CA ASP A 526 19.52 26.59 -15.87
C ASP A 526 18.50 25.77 -16.69
N GLU A 527 17.47 25.28 -16.03
CA GLU A 527 16.46 24.41 -16.61
C GLU A 527 15.11 25.11 -16.69
N LEU A 528 14.48 25.09 -17.85
CA LEU A 528 13.07 25.44 -18.03
C LEU A 528 12.36 24.28 -18.72
N ILE A 529 11.48 23.60 -18.01
CA ILE A 529 10.83 22.37 -18.48
C ILE A 529 9.31 22.55 -18.47
N PRO A 530 8.74 23.12 -19.53
CA PRO A 530 7.29 23.13 -19.75
C PRO A 530 6.86 21.77 -20.31
N ARG A 531 6.06 21.01 -19.56
CA ARG A 531 5.69 19.63 -19.92
C ARG A 531 4.24 19.33 -19.71
N MET A 532 3.74 18.35 -20.45
CA MET A 532 2.48 17.64 -20.28
C MET A 532 2.77 16.23 -19.80
N ARG A 533 1.95 15.70 -18.88
CA ARG A 533 2.09 14.33 -18.40
C ARG A 533 0.73 13.64 -18.30
N TYR A 534 0.69 12.41 -18.77
CA TYR A 534 -0.44 11.52 -18.55
C TYR A 534 0.05 10.25 -17.88
N THR A 535 -0.57 9.91 -16.75
CA THR A 535 -0.28 8.68 -16.01
C THR A 535 -1.56 7.86 -15.90
N TYR A 536 -1.46 6.61 -16.31
CA TYR A 536 -2.48 5.59 -16.14
C TYR A 536 -2.01 4.59 -15.08
N ILE A 537 -2.84 4.32 -14.08
CA ILE A 537 -2.57 3.34 -13.02
C ILE A 537 -3.70 2.32 -13.04
N TYR A 538 -3.33 1.05 -13.11
CA TYR A 538 -4.25 -0.08 -12.99
C TYR A 538 -3.82 -0.97 -11.83
N ALA A 539 -4.75 -1.27 -10.94
CA ALA A 539 -4.52 -2.13 -9.79
C ALA A 539 -5.72 -3.05 -9.58
N THR A 540 -5.49 -4.36 -9.57
CA THR A 540 -6.54 -5.34 -9.24
C THR A 540 -6.63 -5.50 -7.72
N PRO A 541 -7.83 -5.43 -7.13
CA PRO A 541 -7.98 -5.50 -5.67
C PRO A 541 -7.93 -6.90 -5.06
N ARG A 542 -7.71 -7.97 -5.83
CA ARG A 542 -7.82 -9.37 -5.35
C ARG A 542 -6.59 -10.24 -5.62
N THR A 543 -6.57 -11.42 -5.00
CA THR A 543 -5.59 -12.50 -4.81
C THR A 543 -4.41 -12.68 -5.78
N SER A 544 -4.50 -12.32 -7.03
CA SER A 544 -3.34 -12.16 -7.91
C SER A 544 -3.24 -10.69 -8.28
N SER A 545 -2.59 -9.90 -7.43
CA SER A 545 -2.47 -8.47 -7.64
C SER A 545 -1.63 -8.17 -8.88
N LEU A 546 -2.26 -7.58 -9.88
CA LEU A 546 -1.58 -6.92 -10.99
C LEU A 546 -1.62 -5.42 -10.74
N TYR A 547 -0.45 -4.82 -10.67
CA TYR A 547 -0.26 -3.38 -10.67
C TYR A 547 0.47 -2.99 -11.95
N PHE A 548 -0.07 -2.03 -12.66
CA PHE A 548 0.50 -1.51 -13.90
C PHE A 548 0.41 0.01 -13.89
N THR A 549 1.53 0.67 -14.12
CA THR A 549 1.57 2.12 -14.33
C THR A 549 2.21 2.42 -15.68
N ALA A 550 1.55 3.23 -16.48
CA ALA A 550 2.09 3.78 -17.72
C ALA A 550 2.09 5.31 -17.65
N THR A 551 3.23 5.92 -17.92
CA THR A 551 3.39 7.38 -17.92
C THR A 551 3.95 7.84 -19.26
N VAL A 552 3.29 8.83 -19.84
CA VAL A 552 3.75 9.55 -21.03
C VAL A 552 4.00 11.00 -20.64
N THR A 553 5.21 11.48 -20.84
CA THR A 553 5.58 12.88 -20.61
C THR A 553 6.07 13.47 -21.92
N GLN A 554 5.51 14.60 -22.29
CA GLN A 554 5.93 15.41 -23.43
C GLN A 554 6.33 16.79 -22.93
N ALA A 555 7.51 17.25 -23.29
CA ALA A 555 8.03 18.57 -22.92
C ALA A 555 8.31 19.44 -24.14
N GLY A 556 8.00 20.71 -24.03
CA GLY A 556 8.42 21.76 -24.95
C GLY A 556 7.69 21.84 -26.30
N ALA A 557 6.79 20.91 -26.69
CA ALA A 557 6.14 20.99 -28.01
C ALA A 557 5.19 22.18 -28.13
N ILE A 558 4.33 22.39 -27.13
CA ILE A 558 3.41 23.54 -27.10
C ILE A 558 4.22 24.84 -27.04
N THR A 559 5.25 24.87 -26.23
CA THR A 559 6.14 26.01 -26.09
C THR A 559 6.88 26.33 -27.40
N ASN A 560 7.31 25.30 -28.13
CA ASN A 560 7.93 25.44 -29.42
C ASN A 560 6.93 25.98 -30.48
N LEU A 561 5.70 25.48 -30.46
CA LEU A 561 4.62 25.98 -31.34
C LEU A 561 4.35 27.46 -31.09
N LEU A 562 4.25 27.88 -29.82
CA LEU A 562 4.07 29.27 -29.45
C LEU A 562 5.28 30.12 -29.86
N SER A 563 6.50 29.62 -29.61
CA SER A 563 7.72 30.30 -30.06
C SER A 563 7.73 30.51 -31.56
N THR A 564 7.43 29.48 -32.35
CA THR A 564 7.36 29.58 -33.81
C THR A 564 6.25 30.54 -34.31
N ALA A 565 5.10 30.55 -33.60
CA ALA A 565 3.98 31.40 -33.95
C ALA A 565 4.19 32.91 -33.62
N PHE A 566 4.93 33.19 -32.54
CA PHE A 566 5.09 34.55 -32.02
C PHE A 566 6.50 35.15 -32.20
N THR A 567 7.48 34.35 -32.69
CA THR A 567 8.84 34.77 -32.94
C THR A 567 9.25 34.37 -34.35
N HIS A 568 10.39 34.90 -34.83
CA HIS A 568 10.92 34.56 -36.17
C HIS A 568 11.68 33.22 -36.23
N HIS A 569 11.57 32.36 -35.18
CA HIS A 569 12.23 31.07 -35.16
C HIS A 569 11.42 30.01 -35.93
N ALA A 570 12.08 29.27 -36.81
CA ALA A 570 11.47 28.10 -37.43
C ALA A 570 11.28 26.93 -36.40
N TRP A 571 10.40 25.97 -36.71
CA TRP A 571 10.13 24.83 -35.83
C TRP A 571 11.40 24.07 -35.41
N GLY A 572 12.31 23.88 -36.36
CA GLY A 572 13.55 23.11 -36.17
C GLY A 572 14.73 23.89 -35.59
N ASP A 573 14.61 25.22 -35.38
CA ASP A 573 15.71 26.02 -34.87
C ASP A 573 16.08 25.61 -33.45
N ARG A 574 17.37 25.63 -33.14
CA ARG A 574 17.93 25.34 -31.81
C ARG A 574 18.24 26.62 -31.05
N GLY A 575 18.43 26.49 -29.74
CA GLY A 575 18.81 27.59 -28.89
C GLY A 575 17.68 28.58 -28.57
N LYS A 576 16.42 28.18 -28.82
CA LYS A 576 15.22 28.99 -28.46
C LYS A 576 15.16 29.19 -26.93
N LYS A 577 14.88 30.42 -26.53
CA LYS A 577 14.83 30.81 -25.12
C LYS A 577 13.49 31.46 -24.77
N ILE A 578 13.04 31.24 -23.55
CA ILE A 578 11.97 31.99 -22.90
C ILE A 578 12.52 32.60 -21.63
N LEU A 579 12.30 33.91 -21.42
CA LEU A 579 12.87 34.66 -20.29
C LEU A 579 14.39 34.47 -20.15
N GLY A 580 15.08 34.37 -21.30
CA GLY A 580 16.55 34.19 -21.33
C GLY A 580 17.05 32.76 -21.08
N THR A 581 16.18 31.82 -20.73
CA THR A 581 16.53 30.41 -20.42
C THR A 581 16.08 29.49 -21.58
N PRO A 582 16.93 28.58 -22.07
CA PRO A 582 16.53 27.57 -23.04
C PRO A 582 15.49 26.63 -22.41
N PHE A 583 14.45 26.27 -23.16
CA PHE A 583 13.45 25.33 -22.68
C PHE A 583 13.71 23.93 -23.24
N SER A 584 13.48 22.92 -22.41
CA SER A 584 13.73 21.53 -22.76
C SER A 584 12.64 20.93 -23.63
N GLN A 585 13.06 20.10 -24.60
CA GLN A 585 12.18 19.38 -25.53
C GLN A 585 12.49 17.89 -25.52
N PHE A 586 11.59 17.07 -25.00
CA PHE A 586 11.70 15.61 -25.00
C PHE A 586 10.35 14.92 -24.93
N VAL A 587 10.34 13.65 -25.29
CA VAL A 587 9.26 12.70 -25.03
C VAL A 587 9.80 11.58 -24.16
N LYS A 588 9.11 11.26 -23.08
CA LYS A 588 9.48 10.20 -22.13
C LYS A 588 8.30 9.25 -21.96
N LEU A 589 8.57 7.96 -22.09
CA LEU A 589 7.62 6.87 -21.85
C LEU A 589 8.16 6.01 -20.72
N GLU A 590 7.31 5.68 -19.76
CA GLU A 590 7.65 4.85 -18.62
C GLU A 590 6.54 3.82 -18.39
N ALA A 591 6.93 2.57 -18.10
CA ALA A 591 6.02 1.49 -17.74
C ALA A 591 6.58 0.74 -16.52
N ASP A 592 5.75 0.54 -15.52
CA ASP A 592 6.03 -0.25 -14.30
C ASP A 592 4.95 -1.32 -14.18
N ILE A 593 5.35 -2.58 -14.19
CA ILE A 593 4.47 -3.74 -14.12
C ILE A 593 4.88 -4.59 -12.95
N ARG A 594 3.94 -4.88 -12.05
CA ARG A 594 4.14 -5.75 -10.89
C ARG A 594 3.06 -6.80 -10.88
N LYS A 595 3.46 -8.06 -10.88
CA LYS A 595 2.55 -9.18 -10.78
C LYS A 595 2.93 -10.05 -9.61
N THR A 596 1.97 -10.26 -8.72
CA THR A 596 2.14 -11.15 -7.56
C THR A 596 1.26 -12.37 -7.77
N TRP A 597 1.84 -13.55 -7.69
CA TRP A 597 1.13 -14.82 -7.61
C TRP A 597 1.24 -15.35 -6.19
N LYS A 598 0.11 -15.65 -5.59
CA LYS A 598 0.07 -16.38 -4.32
C LYS A 598 0.35 -17.85 -4.57
N ILE A 599 1.22 -18.44 -3.77
CA ILE A 599 1.58 -19.85 -3.79
C ILE A 599 1.13 -20.43 -2.45
N GLY A 600 0.11 -21.28 -2.48
CA GLY A 600 -0.51 -21.74 -1.24
C GLY A 600 -1.12 -20.58 -0.43
N SER A 601 -1.18 -20.76 0.89
CA SER A 601 -1.86 -19.81 1.79
C SER A 601 -1.03 -18.57 2.16
N HIS A 602 0.30 -18.64 2.07
CA HIS A 602 1.16 -17.62 2.66
C HIS A 602 2.32 -17.18 1.79
N ASP A 603 2.75 -18.01 0.83
CA ASP A 603 3.89 -17.71 -0.02
C ASP A 603 3.47 -16.86 -1.22
N ALA A 604 4.41 -16.10 -1.76
CA ALA A 604 4.18 -15.31 -2.94
C ALA A 604 5.39 -15.33 -3.88
N PHE A 605 5.11 -15.37 -5.18
CA PHE A 605 6.08 -15.08 -6.23
C PHE A 605 5.76 -13.75 -6.86
N VAL A 606 6.75 -12.87 -6.95
CA VAL A 606 6.57 -11.50 -7.45
C VAL A 606 7.48 -11.28 -8.65
N PHE A 607 6.89 -10.82 -9.72
CA PHE A 607 7.55 -10.32 -10.92
C PHE A 607 7.41 -8.81 -10.97
N HIS A 608 8.48 -8.11 -11.24
CA HIS A 608 8.51 -6.67 -11.49
C HIS A 608 9.29 -6.39 -12.78
N PHE A 609 8.73 -5.52 -13.60
CA PHE A 609 9.37 -4.98 -14.80
C PHE A 609 9.23 -3.47 -14.80
N TYR A 610 10.32 -2.77 -14.95
CA TYR A 610 10.33 -1.34 -15.23
C TYR A 610 11.05 -1.08 -16.55
N GLY A 611 10.37 -0.38 -17.45
CA GLY A 611 10.92 0.13 -18.71
C GLY A 611 10.70 1.63 -18.83
N GLY A 612 11.74 2.38 -19.13
CA GLY A 612 11.65 3.82 -19.37
C GLY A 612 12.53 4.23 -20.55
N ILE A 613 11.99 5.08 -21.42
CA ILE A 613 12.70 5.62 -22.58
C ILE A 613 12.41 7.12 -22.73
N MET A 614 13.43 7.90 -23.00
CA MET A 614 13.36 9.35 -23.20
C MET A 614 14.12 9.76 -24.44
N GLY A 615 13.43 10.40 -25.38
CA GLY A 615 14.03 10.97 -26.60
C GLY A 615 14.01 12.50 -26.58
N ALA A 616 15.17 13.13 -26.56
CA ALA A 616 15.29 14.58 -26.72
C ALA A 616 15.22 14.99 -28.20
N TYR A 617 14.65 16.14 -28.48
CA TYR A 617 14.50 16.70 -29.83
C TYR A 617 14.57 18.23 -29.82
N GLY A 618 14.61 18.84 -30.99
CA GLY A 618 14.54 20.30 -31.18
C GLY A 618 15.67 21.04 -30.46
N ASN A 619 15.37 21.76 -29.41
CA ASN A 619 16.32 22.56 -28.63
C ASN A 619 17.42 21.73 -27.98
N ASP A 620 17.12 20.49 -27.60
CA ASP A 620 18.00 19.65 -26.81
C ASP A 620 18.57 18.48 -27.62
N ASN A 621 19.82 18.12 -27.34
CA ASN A 621 20.45 16.90 -27.84
C ASN A 621 20.31 15.73 -26.86
N SER A 622 20.15 16.03 -25.59
CA SER A 622 19.98 15.07 -24.49
C SER A 622 18.89 15.59 -23.53
N GLY A 623 18.25 14.71 -22.79
CA GLY A 623 17.26 15.12 -21.79
C GLY A 623 17.87 15.97 -20.66
N PRO A 624 17.06 16.81 -19.98
CA PRO A 624 17.52 17.57 -18.84
C PRO A 624 17.92 16.64 -17.70
N PHE A 625 18.93 17.02 -16.94
CA PHE A 625 19.49 16.19 -15.85
C PHE A 625 18.45 15.69 -14.85
N SER A 626 17.48 16.54 -14.54
CA SER A 626 16.41 16.22 -13.58
C SER A 626 15.43 15.14 -14.05
N GLU A 627 15.39 14.85 -15.36
CA GLU A 627 14.48 13.86 -15.98
C GLU A 627 15.19 12.57 -16.43
N LEU A 628 16.52 12.50 -16.34
CA LEU A 628 17.27 11.28 -16.70
C LEU A 628 16.83 10.09 -15.84
N LEU A 629 16.82 8.93 -16.45
CA LEU A 629 16.56 7.65 -15.78
C LEU A 629 17.83 7.15 -15.10
N TYR A 630 17.70 6.51 -13.93
CA TYR A 630 18.85 5.96 -13.19
C TYR A 630 18.49 4.66 -12.46
N ILE A 631 19.48 3.84 -12.16
CA ILE A 631 19.34 2.65 -11.33
C ILE A 631 19.32 3.06 -9.85
N SER A 632 18.24 2.68 -9.18
CA SER A 632 18.05 2.82 -7.73
C SER A 632 18.54 1.54 -7.04
N GLY A 633 19.72 1.54 -6.42
CA GLY A 633 20.33 0.32 -5.89
C GLY A 633 19.36 -0.60 -5.13
N HIS A 634 18.85 -0.16 -3.99
CA HIS A 634 18.05 -0.98 -3.07
C HIS A 634 16.65 -1.43 -3.59
N ASN A 635 16.15 -0.87 -4.67
CA ASN A 635 14.86 -1.26 -5.27
C ASN A 635 15.00 -1.89 -6.65
N ASP A 636 16.01 -1.48 -7.43
CA ASP A 636 16.20 -1.99 -8.80
C ASP A 636 17.19 -3.15 -8.84
N LEU A 637 18.45 -2.92 -8.39
CA LEU A 637 19.56 -3.87 -8.39
C LEU A 637 20.21 -3.94 -7.01
N ARG A 638 19.75 -4.84 -6.18
CA ARG A 638 20.00 -4.84 -4.72
C ARG A 638 21.44 -5.14 -4.28
N ALA A 639 22.29 -5.65 -5.17
CA ALA A 639 23.71 -5.81 -4.87
C ALA A 639 24.55 -4.56 -5.18
N PHE A 640 23.96 -3.54 -5.82
CA PHE A 640 24.69 -2.37 -6.28
C PHE A 640 24.21 -1.10 -5.59
N THR A 641 25.10 -0.16 -5.39
CA THR A 641 24.72 1.15 -4.83
C THR A 641 23.97 2.00 -5.86
N GLN A 642 23.20 2.97 -5.38
CA GLN A 642 22.45 3.87 -6.25
C GLN A 642 23.37 4.53 -7.28
N ARG A 643 22.97 4.50 -8.56
CA ARG A 643 23.68 5.09 -9.70
C ARG A 643 25.11 4.56 -9.95
N SER A 644 25.45 3.38 -9.41
CA SER A 644 26.77 2.77 -9.66
C SER A 644 26.83 1.93 -10.94
N ILE A 645 25.67 1.63 -11.54
CA ILE A 645 25.56 0.85 -12.77
C ILE A 645 25.07 1.78 -13.90
N GLY A 646 25.79 1.73 -15.02
CA GLY A 646 25.47 2.43 -16.26
C GLY A 646 25.88 3.92 -16.29
N PRO A 647 25.68 4.60 -17.41
CA PRO A 647 25.10 4.12 -18.68
C PRO A 647 26.01 3.13 -19.42
N GLY A 648 25.38 2.08 -19.99
CA GLY A 648 26.08 1.04 -20.72
C GLY A 648 27.17 0.35 -19.91
N ASP A 649 28.41 0.27 -20.45
CA ASP A 649 29.56 -0.32 -19.78
C ASP A 649 30.41 0.68 -18.97
N ASN A 650 29.83 1.85 -18.65
CA ASN A 650 30.51 2.87 -17.85
C ASN A 650 30.76 2.38 -16.42
N HIS A 651 32.00 2.49 -15.96
CA HIS A 651 32.41 2.20 -14.60
C HIS A 651 32.91 3.45 -13.90
N ASN A 652 32.04 4.03 -13.11
CA ASN A 652 32.45 5.17 -12.30
C ASN A 652 32.93 4.72 -10.92
N THR A 653 34.27 4.80 -10.74
CA THR A 653 34.93 4.44 -9.48
C THR A 653 34.79 5.47 -8.40
N ASP A 654 34.53 6.74 -8.75
CA ASP A 654 34.28 7.80 -7.81
C ASP A 654 32.79 7.78 -7.37
N ARG A 655 32.53 7.25 -6.17
CA ARG A 655 31.18 7.18 -5.58
C ARG A 655 30.48 8.54 -5.44
N GLN A 656 31.22 9.61 -5.36
CA GLN A 656 30.65 10.97 -5.27
C GLN A 656 30.21 11.48 -6.63
N LEU A 657 30.99 11.17 -7.67
CA LEU A 657 30.69 11.52 -9.05
C LEU A 657 29.68 10.55 -9.69
N ALA A 658 29.62 9.28 -9.24
CA ALA A 658 28.63 8.31 -9.70
C ALA A 658 27.19 8.83 -9.57
N TYR A 659 26.92 9.58 -8.52
CA TYR A 659 25.60 10.23 -8.36
C TYR A 659 25.26 11.19 -9.51
N LEU A 660 26.24 11.84 -10.08
CA LEU A 660 26.06 12.79 -11.18
C LEU A 660 26.02 12.09 -12.54
N PHE A 661 26.76 10.98 -12.70
CA PHE A 661 27.02 10.37 -14.01
C PHE A 661 26.18 9.12 -14.30
N GLY A 662 25.50 8.58 -13.31
CA GLY A 662 24.68 7.38 -13.42
C GLY A 662 23.25 7.65 -13.94
N GLY A 663 23.08 8.51 -14.95
CA GLY A 663 21.79 8.78 -15.60
C GLY A 663 21.83 8.43 -17.07
N GLY A 664 20.70 8.01 -17.66
CA GLY A 664 20.58 7.65 -19.08
C GLY A 664 19.18 7.94 -19.64
N ASP A 665 19.04 7.71 -20.95
CA ASP A 665 17.79 7.93 -21.70
C ASP A 665 16.90 6.69 -21.74
N LEU A 666 17.48 5.51 -21.62
CA LEU A 666 16.80 4.21 -21.60
C LEU A 666 17.13 3.48 -20.31
N LYS A 667 16.11 2.95 -19.63
CA LYS A 667 16.25 2.09 -18.45
C LYS A 667 15.43 0.84 -18.64
N LEU A 668 16.04 -0.32 -18.35
CA LEU A 668 15.33 -1.59 -18.28
C LEU A 668 15.73 -2.30 -16.99
N VAL A 669 14.74 -2.74 -16.22
CA VAL A 669 14.93 -3.50 -14.98
C VAL A 669 13.90 -4.62 -14.92
N VAL A 670 14.36 -5.80 -14.53
CA VAL A 670 13.53 -6.98 -14.25
C VAL A 670 13.92 -7.52 -12.88
N ASN A 671 12.92 -7.77 -12.05
CA ASN A 671 13.12 -8.38 -10.73
C ASN A 671 12.18 -9.58 -10.57
N LEU A 672 12.73 -10.64 -10.02
CA LEU A 672 12.00 -11.83 -9.61
C LEU A 672 12.23 -12.05 -8.13
N GLU A 673 11.18 -12.27 -7.36
CA GLU A 673 11.29 -12.49 -5.91
C GLU A 673 10.31 -13.55 -5.44
N TYR A 674 10.83 -14.60 -4.80
CA TYR A 674 10.04 -15.59 -4.07
C TYR A 674 10.03 -15.23 -2.59
N ARG A 675 8.84 -15.14 -1.99
CA ARG A 675 8.59 -14.72 -0.61
C ARG A 675 7.93 -15.84 0.17
N PRO A 676 8.69 -16.81 0.70
CA PRO A 676 8.15 -17.84 1.58
C PRO A 676 7.87 -17.28 2.97
N ARG A 677 6.77 -17.70 3.59
CA ARG A 677 6.55 -17.48 5.02
C ARG A 677 7.47 -18.37 5.82
N LEU A 678 8.29 -17.82 6.70
CA LEU A 678 9.16 -18.59 7.58
C LEU A 678 8.43 -19.03 8.84
N PHE A 679 7.95 -18.07 9.60
CA PHE A 679 7.12 -18.28 10.80
C PHE A 679 6.56 -16.96 11.33
N GLY A 680 5.38 -16.98 11.95
CA GLY A 680 4.72 -15.77 12.46
C GLY A 680 4.56 -14.72 11.38
N SER A 681 5.02 -13.51 11.66
CA SER A 681 5.03 -12.38 10.72
C SER A 681 6.38 -12.23 9.98
N LEU A 682 7.22 -13.26 10.01
CA LEU A 682 8.53 -13.26 9.35
C LEU A 682 8.46 -14.01 8.03
N TYR A 683 8.84 -13.33 6.95
CA TYR A 683 8.96 -13.88 5.60
C TYR A 683 10.42 -13.86 5.16
N GLY A 684 10.82 -14.89 4.43
CA GLY A 684 12.06 -14.91 3.67
C GLY A 684 11.88 -14.18 2.34
N ALA A 685 12.97 -13.95 1.65
CA ALA A 685 12.98 -13.58 0.25
C ALA A 685 14.20 -14.18 -0.44
N VAL A 686 14.01 -14.71 -1.63
CA VAL A 686 15.07 -15.06 -2.56
C VAL A 686 14.80 -14.31 -3.84
N PHE A 687 15.78 -13.61 -4.37
CA PHE A 687 15.56 -12.72 -5.49
C PHE A 687 16.64 -12.79 -6.55
N LEU A 688 16.25 -12.41 -7.76
CA LEU A 688 17.11 -12.21 -8.91
C LEU A 688 16.73 -10.88 -9.56
N ASP A 689 17.69 -9.98 -9.67
CA ASP A 689 17.53 -8.68 -10.29
C ASP A 689 18.45 -8.55 -11.50
N ALA A 690 17.95 -7.96 -12.58
CA ALA A 690 18.70 -7.69 -13.79
C ALA A 690 18.31 -6.34 -14.39
N GLY A 691 19.26 -5.56 -14.87
CA GLY A 691 18.95 -4.29 -15.51
C GLY A 691 20.17 -3.43 -15.81
N ASN A 692 19.94 -2.36 -16.55
CA ASN A 692 20.89 -1.28 -16.80
C ASN A 692 20.19 -0.03 -17.35
N ILE A 693 20.96 1.01 -17.57
CA ILE A 693 20.58 2.23 -18.27
C ILE A 693 21.52 2.46 -19.45
N TRP A 694 21.06 3.17 -20.46
CA TRP A 694 21.83 3.52 -21.66
C TRP A 694 21.44 4.89 -22.18
N TYR A 695 22.30 5.48 -23.05
CA TYR A 695 21.90 6.57 -23.92
C TYR A 695 21.29 6.03 -25.21
N LEU A 696 20.35 6.77 -25.81
CA LEU A 696 19.75 6.44 -27.13
C LEU A 696 20.60 6.90 -28.29
N LYS A 697 21.34 7.99 -28.15
CA LYS A 697 22.19 8.55 -29.20
C LYS A 697 23.65 8.37 -28.86
N HIS A 698 24.45 8.03 -29.86
CA HIS A 698 25.89 8.16 -29.76
C HIS A 698 26.21 9.65 -29.53
N ASP A 699 26.69 9.99 -28.37
CA ASP A 699 27.27 11.31 -28.13
C ASP A 699 28.71 11.31 -28.63
N ILE A 700 29.17 12.45 -29.13
CA ILE A 700 30.51 12.70 -29.73
C ILE A 700 31.67 12.47 -28.72
N ARG A 701 31.35 12.10 -27.47
CA ARG A 701 32.30 11.93 -26.34
C ARG A 701 32.59 10.47 -26.04
N GLU A 702 33.12 9.77 -27.03
CA GLU A 702 33.30 8.32 -27.08
C GLU A 702 34.47 7.80 -26.23
N GLU A 703 34.44 7.96 -24.93
CA GLU A 703 35.39 7.17 -24.11
C GLU A 703 34.80 5.82 -23.70
N TYR A 704 33.45 5.66 -23.73
CA TYR A 704 32.74 4.46 -23.27
C TYR A 704 31.56 4.11 -24.17
N LYS A 705 31.27 2.80 -24.34
CA LYS A 705 30.08 2.31 -25.06
C LYS A 705 28.82 2.51 -24.20
N GLN A 706 28.37 3.74 -24.09
CA GLN A 706 27.25 4.14 -23.25
C GLN A 706 25.88 4.08 -23.96
N SER A 707 25.88 3.89 -25.28
CA SER A 707 24.66 3.82 -26.07
C SER A 707 24.09 2.41 -26.15
N PHE A 708 22.77 2.33 -26.24
CA PHE A 708 22.04 1.07 -26.38
C PHE A 708 22.34 0.39 -27.72
N ASP A 709 22.77 -0.88 -27.67
CA ASP A 709 22.94 -1.73 -28.84
C ASP A 709 22.37 -3.13 -28.54
N VAL A 710 21.43 -3.57 -29.37
CA VAL A 710 20.75 -4.88 -29.22
C VAL A 710 21.75 -6.04 -29.25
N ASN A 711 22.85 -5.90 -29.96
CA ASN A 711 23.89 -6.96 -30.08
C ASN A 711 24.73 -7.08 -28.81
N THR A 712 24.89 -6.02 -28.04
CA THR A 712 25.69 -5.99 -26.82
C THR A 712 24.88 -6.04 -25.54
N VAL A 713 23.56 -5.87 -25.61
CA VAL A 713 22.67 -5.77 -24.43
C VAL A 713 22.85 -6.91 -23.43
N LYS A 714 23.09 -8.15 -23.90
CA LYS A 714 23.30 -9.31 -23.01
C LYS A 714 24.56 -9.16 -22.13
N ARG A 715 25.59 -8.50 -22.63
CA ARG A 715 26.83 -8.21 -21.88
C ARG A 715 26.67 -6.99 -21.00
N ASP A 716 25.83 -6.04 -21.43
CA ASP A 716 25.69 -4.75 -20.78
C ASP A 716 24.66 -4.76 -19.64
N ILE A 717 23.93 -5.87 -19.41
CA ILE A 717 22.99 -6.02 -18.30
C ILE A 717 23.72 -6.43 -17.02
N ALA A 718 23.62 -5.62 -15.97
CA ALA A 718 24.05 -6.03 -14.64
C ALA A 718 23.06 -7.03 -14.03
N VAL A 719 23.57 -8.06 -13.36
CA VAL A 719 22.77 -9.12 -12.75
C VAL A 719 23.21 -9.35 -11.31
N ASN A 720 22.25 -9.49 -10.43
CA ASN A 720 22.50 -9.87 -9.04
C ASN A 720 21.42 -10.81 -8.51
N THR A 721 21.78 -11.58 -7.51
CA THR A 721 20.89 -12.41 -6.71
C THR A 721 21.02 -12.05 -5.25
N GLY A 722 20.22 -12.66 -4.40
CA GLY A 722 20.36 -12.47 -2.96
C GLY A 722 19.25 -13.10 -2.16
N ILE A 723 19.39 -12.96 -0.87
CA ILE A 723 18.41 -13.38 0.12
C ILE A 723 18.00 -12.20 0.99
N GLY A 724 16.82 -12.26 1.54
CA GLY A 724 16.34 -11.21 2.41
C GLY A 724 15.35 -11.70 3.46
N ILE A 725 15.12 -10.84 4.42
CA ILE A 725 14.16 -11.04 5.50
C ILE A 725 13.15 -9.90 5.45
N ARG A 726 11.87 -10.25 5.64
CA ARG A 726 10.73 -9.34 5.70
C ARG A 726 10.02 -9.55 7.03
N TYR A 727 9.98 -8.52 7.87
CA TYR A 727 9.18 -8.56 9.09
C TYR A 727 7.96 -7.68 8.90
N ASP A 728 6.81 -8.33 8.75
CA ASP A 728 5.52 -7.69 8.55
C ASP A 728 4.92 -7.30 9.90
N LEU A 729 4.68 -6.02 10.10
CA LEU A 729 4.10 -5.41 11.30
C LEU A 729 2.67 -4.92 11.06
N ASP A 730 1.98 -5.41 10.04
CA ASP A 730 0.66 -5.01 9.55
C ASP A 730 0.59 -3.58 9.00
N TYR A 731 1.23 -2.62 9.65
CA TYR A 731 1.27 -1.20 9.21
C TYR A 731 2.46 -0.90 8.30
N PHE A 732 3.55 -1.61 8.45
CA PHE A 732 4.74 -1.50 7.60
C PHE A 732 5.60 -2.76 7.69
N VAL A 733 6.42 -2.97 6.67
CA VAL A 733 7.33 -4.11 6.57
C VAL A 733 8.76 -3.62 6.75
N LEU A 734 9.48 -4.20 7.70
CA LEU A 734 10.92 -4.03 7.81
C LEU A 734 11.63 -5.03 6.89
N ARG A 735 12.52 -4.53 6.06
CA ARG A 735 13.23 -5.30 5.06
C ARG A 735 14.73 -5.23 5.26
N LEU A 736 15.37 -6.38 5.25
CA LEU A 736 16.81 -6.53 5.22
C LEU A 736 17.18 -7.43 4.05
N ASP A 737 17.88 -6.90 3.06
CA ASP A 737 18.33 -7.63 1.87
C ASP A 737 19.84 -7.73 1.83
N TRP A 738 20.35 -8.93 1.61
CA TRP A 738 21.72 -9.19 1.28
C TRP A 738 21.83 -9.55 -0.21
N GLY A 739 22.23 -8.56 -1.01
CA GLY A 739 22.42 -8.70 -2.46
C GLY A 739 23.83 -9.14 -2.80
N ILE A 740 23.95 -10.04 -3.77
CA ILE A 740 25.21 -10.59 -4.29
C ILE A 740 25.24 -10.35 -5.80
N GLY A 741 26.16 -9.52 -6.25
CA GLY A 741 26.39 -9.25 -7.67
C GLY A 741 26.96 -10.46 -8.38
N LEU A 742 26.39 -10.79 -9.53
CA LEU A 742 26.83 -11.89 -10.39
C LEU A 742 27.56 -11.34 -11.61
N HIS A 743 27.07 -10.27 -12.21
CA HIS A 743 27.60 -9.68 -13.42
C HIS A 743 27.54 -8.15 -13.37
N VAL A 744 28.61 -7.51 -13.84
CA VAL A 744 28.67 -6.06 -14.09
C VAL A 744 28.92 -5.77 -15.56
N PRO A 745 28.38 -4.69 -16.13
CA PRO A 745 28.45 -4.41 -17.56
C PRO A 745 29.86 -3.97 -18.04
N TYR A 746 30.72 -3.57 -17.12
CA TYR A 746 32.07 -3.08 -17.43
C TYR A 746 33.12 -4.17 -17.29
N LYS A 747 34.26 -3.94 -17.91
CA LYS A 747 35.42 -4.86 -17.87
C LYS A 747 36.03 -4.89 -16.47
N THR A 748 36.31 -6.09 -15.98
CA THR A 748 37.01 -6.35 -14.73
C THR A 748 38.26 -7.23 -15.00
N SER A 749 38.98 -7.58 -13.95
CA SER A 749 40.09 -8.53 -14.05
C SER A 749 39.65 -9.98 -14.32
N HIS A 750 38.38 -10.30 -14.12
CA HIS A 750 37.79 -11.61 -14.44
C HIS A 750 37.04 -11.57 -15.78
N SER A 751 37.24 -12.62 -16.58
CA SER A 751 36.53 -12.82 -17.84
C SER A 751 35.30 -13.74 -17.63
N GLY A 752 34.33 -13.67 -18.55
CA GLY A 752 33.13 -14.49 -18.53
C GLY A 752 31.94 -13.78 -17.89
N PHE A 753 30.87 -14.54 -17.65
CA PHE A 753 29.61 -13.97 -17.10
C PHE A 753 29.76 -13.55 -15.64
N PHE A 754 30.38 -14.38 -14.79
CA PHE A 754 30.66 -14.05 -13.39
C PHE A 754 31.94 -13.22 -13.29
N ASN A 755 31.85 -11.94 -13.65
CA ASN A 755 33.03 -11.10 -13.84
C ASN A 755 33.40 -10.22 -12.64
N ILE A 756 32.79 -10.40 -11.46
CA ILE A 756 33.13 -9.63 -10.25
C ILE A 756 34.33 -10.34 -9.54
N PRO A 757 35.48 -9.69 -9.40
CA PRO A 757 36.70 -10.37 -8.96
C PRO A 757 36.66 -10.84 -7.50
N ASN A 758 36.09 -10.02 -6.60
CA ASN A 758 36.13 -10.28 -5.17
C ASN A 758 34.70 -10.36 -4.61
N PHE A 759 34.43 -11.37 -3.81
CA PHE A 759 33.13 -11.51 -3.13
C PHE A 759 32.80 -10.29 -2.26
N LYS A 760 33.82 -9.66 -1.63
CA LYS A 760 33.60 -8.46 -0.80
C LYS A 760 33.05 -7.29 -1.62
N ASP A 761 33.46 -7.15 -2.87
CA ASP A 761 32.99 -6.07 -3.76
C ASP A 761 31.66 -6.41 -4.43
N ALA A 762 31.28 -7.70 -4.42
CA ALA A 762 30.04 -8.22 -5.00
C ALA A 762 28.83 -8.08 -4.05
N GLN A 763 29.01 -7.71 -2.79
CA GLN A 763 27.94 -7.77 -1.80
C GLN A 763 27.47 -6.39 -1.33
N CYS A 764 26.16 -6.29 -1.10
CA CYS A 764 25.55 -5.11 -0.51
C CYS A 764 24.44 -5.53 0.47
N LEU A 765 24.48 -4.94 1.67
CA LEU A 765 23.44 -5.12 2.67
C LEU A 765 22.56 -3.87 2.67
N ASN A 766 21.26 -4.06 2.42
CA ASN A 766 20.27 -3.00 2.36
C ASN A 766 19.24 -3.16 3.47
N PHE A 767 19.06 -2.13 4.29
CA PHE A 767 17.94 -2.02 5.21
C PHE A 767 16.93 -1.02 4.66
N SER A 768 15.65 -1.37 4.65
CA SER A 768 14.58 -0.50 4.13
C SER A 768 13.26 -0.77 4.82
N ILE A 769 12.31 0.16 4.68
CA ILE A 769 10.94 0.03 5.13
C ILE A 769 10.04 -0.10 3.90
N GLY A 770 9.17 -1.10 3.89
CA GLY A 770 8.31 -1.45 2.75
C GLY A 770 8.91 -2.51 1.82
N TYR A 771 8.09 -2.99 0.87
CA TYR A 771 8.56 -3.89 -0.18
C TYR A 771 9.38 -3.13 -1.23
N PRO A 772 10.28 -3.80 -1.99
CA PRO A 772 11.14 -3.12 -2.97
C PRO A 772 10.33 -2.60 -4.17
N PHE A 773 9.25 -3.27 -4.48
CA PHE A 773 8.32 -2.98 -5.57
C PHE A 773 6.93 -3.52 -5.24
#